data_7ad8e081d875b75a40e9f671cd9c15f4
#
_entry.id   7ad8e081d875b75a40e9f671cd9c15f4
#
_cell.length_a   1.000
_cell.length_b   1.000
_cell.length_c   1.000
_cell.angle_alpha   90.00
_cell.angle_beta   90.00
_cell.angle_gamma   90.00
#
_symmetry.space_group_name_H-M   'P 1'
#
loop_
_entity.id
_entity.type
_entity.pdbx_description
1 polymer ?
#
loop_
_entity_poly.entity_id
_entity_poly.type
_entity_poly.pdbx_seq_one_letter_code
_entity_poly.pdbx_strand_id
1 'polypeptide(L)'
;MTDSEVIVSRAKHGSNVLTPPPETPLWKLYLEKYQDPIIKILLVAACVSLVLAFVDQEFVETIGIIIAIFLATTVGFAFERDAAKKFRILNQLDEDKAVKVIRNGQATTIPRRDVVVGDTVILEAGDEVPADGLLTESNGLQVDESSLTGEPITNKSVDGHQGEHTYPQNMVLRSSMVMDGRGVCLVTAVGDQTEIGHVARNSTEQTNIKTPLNIQLDRLAKLISKVGTGVSMAAFLLFLIHDILVDDAIWRSGDYLGMLHVVLNYFMMAVTLIVMAVPEGLPMAVTLALALNMRRMLKSNNLVRRLHACETMGAVTVICTDKTGTLTQNRMKVVEIEERGERREEKRGERKEERGDERKSETRDLLYKAIAANTTAHLNDKGGGIGNPTEVALLQWMKSQGEDYLVHRQQARIVEQIPFSTERKYMQTTAVVDGKEYLFIKGAPEIILARCQMADEERKAVEEKLMEWQRKAMRTLAFAAVALLSPQDEKKEEKDLCFQAVVGISDPLRDDVPQAVRQCRKAGIEVKIITGDTSATALEIARQIGIIEEKGERKEERDCRSNEERDCHISGAEFAALSDEEALRRAPYIRVMSRARPNDKLRLVQMLQRQGEVVAVTGDGTNDAPALHYAHVGLSLGSGTSVAKAASDITIIDDSFRSIASAVMWGRSLYQNIQRFLYFQLVVNVTALLLVLAGAFIETDLPLTVTQILWVNLIMDTFAAMALASLPPSREVMNKPPRRQDEFIITKPIRRAILMVGLTFFAVSFGLLVYLRHYDSDPGILLHDLSQFFTFFVMLQFWNLLNAKVLGSSHGLLHGLQRSQGLLLVMAFILLGQWFIVTFGGRMFRTHPLKPEEWLAIIAVTSLVLLFSPLLKQRATRTTSHQTYQS
;
A
#
# COMPACT_ATOMS: atom_id res chain seq x y z
N MET A 1 25.91 -18.97 -24.75
CA MET A 1 25.93 -18.05 -25.93
C MET A 1 27.01 -17.01 -25.78
N THR A 2 27.60 -16.61 -26.89
CA THR A 2 28.52 -15.46 -26.98
C THR A 2 27.74 -14.15 -27.22
N ASP A 3 28.36 -13.01 -26.98
CA ASP A 3 27.69 -11.70 -27.17
C ASP A 3 27.25 -11.42 -28.62
N SER A 4 28.01 -11.94 -29.60
CA SER A 4 27.63 -11.86 -31.01
C SER A 4 26.39 -12.71 -31.36
N GLU A 5 26.26 -13.92 -30.77
CA GLU A 5 25.07 -14.77 -30.93
C GLU A 5 23.84 -14.14 -30.27
N VAL A 6 23.98 -13.46 -29.14
CA VAL A 6 22.90 -12.74 -28.47
C VAL A 6 22.33 -11.63 -29.38
N ILE A 7 23.19 -10.86 -30.07
CA ILE A 7 22.75 -9.81 -31.00
C ILE A 7 21.95 -10.42 -32.16
N VAL A 8 22.45 -11.52 -32.74
CA VAL A 8 21.78 -12.23 -33.84
C VAL A 8 20.44 -12.81 -33.39
N SER A 9 20.40 -13.46 -32.23
CA SER A 9 19.16 -14.02 -31.70
C SER A 9 18.12 -12.93 -31.40
N ARG A 10 18.53 -11.80 -30.83
CA ARG A 10 17.65 -10.65 -30.57
C ARG A 10 17.10 -10.05 -31.87
N ALA A 11 17.89 -9.96 -32.91
CA ALA A 11 17.43 -9.47 -34.22
C ALA A 11 16.39 -10.43 -34.87
N LYS A 12 16.54 -11.76 -34.64
CA LYS A 12 15.68 -12.79 -35.22
C LYS A 12 14.38 -13.03 -34.43
N HIS A 13 14.45 -13.07 -33.10
CA HIS A 13 13.35 -13.49 -32.22
C HIS A 13 12.75 -12.37 -31.38
N GLY A 14 13.35 -11.15 -31.42
CA GLY A 14 12.90 -10.00 -30.63
C GLY A 14 13.44 -9.99 -29.20
N SER A 15 12.92 -9.07 -28.41
CA SER A 15 13.21 -8.94 -26.97
C SER A 15 12.19 -9.71 -26.13
N ASN A 16 12.57 -10.07 -24.90
CA ASN A 16 11.68 -10.78 -23.98
C ASN A 16 10.69 -9.82 -23.25
N VAL A 17 9.95 -9.03 -24.04
CA VAL A 17 8.92 -8.10 -23.58
C VAL A 17 7.60 -8.54 -24.20
N LEU A 18 6.54 -8.60 -23.37
CA LEU A 18 5.18 -8.82 -23.89
C LEU A 18 4.70 -7.51 -24.51
N THR A 19 4.20 -7.59 -25.74
CA THR A 19 3.59 -6.43 -26.37
C THR A 19 2.30 -6.09 -25.63
N PRO A 20 2.17 -4.89 -25.05
CA PRO A 20 0.93 -4.51 -24.41
C PRO A 20 -0.22 -4.56 -25.43
N PRO A 21 -1.45 -4.89 -25.00
CA PRO A 21 -2.59 -4.92 -25.91
C PRO A 21 -2.68 -3.58 -26.65
N PRO A 22 -3.08 -3.59 -27.94
CA PRO A 22 -3.12 -2.39 -28.76
C PRO A 22 -3.97 -1.33 -28.07
N GLU A 23 -3.37 -0.16 -27.87
CA GLU A 23 -4.07 0.97 -27.25
C GLU A 23 -5.25 1.36 -28.14
N THR A 24 -6.42 1.50 -27.52
CA THR A 24 -7.54 2.11 -28.22
C THR A 24 -7.13 3.50 -28.71
N PRO A 25 -7.34 3.83 -29.98
CA PRO A 25 -6.92 5.13 -30.51
C PRO A 25 -7.54 6.30 -29.70
N LEU A 26 -6.77 7.32 -29.44
CA LEU A 26 -7.16 8.45 -28.55
C LEU A 26 -8.49 9.07 -28.95
N TRP A 27 -8.79 9.17 -30.23
CA TRP A 27 -10.06 9.70 -30.70
C TRP A 27 -11.25 8.83 -30.30
N LYS A 28 -11.09 7.48 -30.27
CA LYS A 28 -12.15 6.55 -29.85
C LYS A 28 -12.42 6.68 -28.35
N LEU A 29 -11.35 6.74 -27.53
CA LEU A 29 -11.46 7.00 -26.09
C LEU A 29 -12.11 8.35 -25.79
N TYR A 30 -11.81 9.37 -26.60
CA TYR A 30 -12.46 10.67 -26.48
C TYR A 30 -13.97 10.61 -26.82
N LEU A 31 -14.33 9.89 -27.90
CA LEU A 31 -15.73 9.71 -28.29
C LEU A 31 -16.52 8.84 -27.28
N GLU A 32 -15.87 7.92 -26.60
CA GLU A 32 -16.51 7.14 -25.53
C GLU A 32 -17.04 8.04 -24.39
N LYS A 33 -16.46 9.24 -24.17
CA LYS A 33 -16.96 10.20 -23.19
C LYS A 33 -18.37 10.69 -23.53
N TYR A 34 -18.73 10.76 -24.78
CA TYR A 34 -20.09 11.13 -25.20
C TYR A 34 -21.14 10.02 -24.96
N GLN A 35 -20.71 8.84 -24.53
CA GLN A 35 -21.61 7.77 -24.08
C GLN A 35 -22.06 7.95 -22.61
N ASP A 36 -21.42 8.86 -21.85
CA ASP A 36 -21.83 9.17 -20.50
C ASP A 36 -23.29 9.62 -20.46
N PRO A 37 -24.15 9.06 -19.57
CA PRO A 37 -25.56 9.42 -19.48
C PRO A 37 -25.81 10.91 -19.30
N ILE A 38 -24.93 11.61 -18.58
CA ILE A 38 -25.07 13.04 -18.29
C ILE A 38 -24.77 13.87 -19.53
N ILE A 39 -23.70 13.53 -20.25
CA ILE A 39 -23.36 14.21 -21.50
C ILE A 39 -24.47 13.98 -22.54
N LYS A 40 -25.12 12.81 -22.56
CA LYS A 40 -26.29 12.57 -23.40
C LYS A 40 -27.48 13.51 -23.03
N ILE A 41 -27.73 13.68 -21.73
CA ILE A 41 -28.77 14.61 -21.26
C ILE A 41 -28.44 16.06 -21.69
N LEU A 42 -27.17 16.48 -21.53
CA LEU A 42 -26.70 17.81 -21.98
C LEU A 42 -26.81 17.98 -23.51
N LEU A 43 -26.53 16.93 -24.28
CA LEU A 43 -26.71 16.96 -25.73
C LEU A 43 -28.19 17.11 -26.10
N VAL A 44 -29.12 16.44 -25.40
CA VAL A 44 -30.57 16.63 -25.58
C VAL A 44 -30.94 18.05 -25.20
N ALA A 45 -30.41 18.58 -24.09
CA ALA A 45 -30.62 19.99 -23.70
C ALA A 45 -30.15 20.98 -24.79
N ALA A 46 -28.95 20.73 -25.35
CA ALA A 46 -28.41 21.54 -26.44
C ALA A 46 -29.32 21.50 -27.69
N CYS A 47 -29.88 20.34 -28.01
CA CYS A 47 -30.86 20.22 -29.12
C CYS A 47 -32.14 20.99 -28.84
N VAL A 48 -32.67 20.91 -27.59
CA VAL A 48 -33.86 21.65 -27.18
C VAL A 48 -33.60 23.15 -27.15
N SER A 49 -32.46 23.59 -26.58
CA SER A 49 -32.02 24.98 -26.59
C SER A 49 -31.84 25.52 -28.02
N LEU A 50 -31.37 24.66 -28.95
CA LEU A 50 -31.27 25.05 -30.37
C LEU A 50 -32.64 25.31 -30.99
N VAL A 51 -33.65 24.50 -30.66
CA VAL A 51 -35.03 24.70 -31.14
C VAL A 51 -35.59 26.01 -30.59
N LEU A 52 -35.40 26.28 -29.28
CA LEU A 52 -35.78 27.54 -28.65
C LEU A 52 -35.05 28.73 -29.29
N ALA A 53 -33.76 28.61 -29.56
CA ALA A 53 -32.95 29.64 -30.20
C ALA A 53 -33.43 30.04 -31.59
N PHE A 54 -34.05 29.13 -32.38
CA PHE A 54 -34.68 29.45 -33.63
C PHE A 54 -36.00 30.20 -33.44
N VAL A 55 -36.72 29.96 -32.36
CA VAL A 55 -37.95 30.69 -32.02
C VAL A 55 -37.65 32.10 -31.51
N ASP A 56 -36.68 32.20 -30.58
CA ASP A 56 -36.34 33.45 -29.90
C ASP A 56 -35.31 34.29 -30.66
N GLN A 57 -34.72 33.75 -31.76
CA GLN A 57 -33.62 34.37 -32.54
C GLN A 57 -32.34 34.63 -31.69
N GLU A 58 -32.17 33.92 -30.56
CA GLU A 58 -31.04 34.05 -29.64
C GLU A 58 -30.22 32.76 -29.54
N PHE A 59 -29.07 32.70 -30.23
CA PHE A 59 -28.20 31.50 -30.30
C PHE A 59 -27.10 31.44 -29.24
N VAL A 60 -26.90 32.51 -28.47
CA VAL A 60 -25.72 32.66 -27.59
C VAL A 60 -25.72 31.62 -26.46
N GLU A 61 -26.89 31.34 -25.87
CA GLU A 61 -27.01 30.34 -24.81
C GLU A 61 -26.72 28.92 -25.32
N THR A 62 -27.24 28.55 -26.46
CA THR A 62 -27.01 27.26 -27.11
C THR A 62 -25.53 27.04 -27.44
N ILE A 63 -24.84 28.06 -27.98
CA ILE A 63 -23.42 28.01 -28.25
C ILE A 63 -22.67 27.85 -26.93
N GLY A 64 -23.08 28.50 -25.86
CA GLY A 64 -22.53 28.37 -24.52
C GLY A 64 -22.61 26.94 -23.99
N ILE A 65 -23.77 26.27 -24.13
CA ILE A 65 -23.95 24.87 -23.71
C ILE A 65 -23.04 23.96 -24.53
N ILE A 66 -22.94 24.13 -25.85
CA ILE A 66 -22.07 23.32 -26.72
C ILE A 66 -20.58 23.49 -26.33
N ILE A 67 -20.12 24.72 -26.12
CA ILE A 67 -18.75 24.99 -25.68
C ILE A 67 -18.49 24.35 -24.31
N ALA A 68 -19.44 24.45 -23.39
CA ALA A 68 -19.31 23.86 -22.07
C ALA A 68 -19.20 22.31 -22.13
N ILE A 69 -20.04 21.65 -22.96
CA ILE A 69 -19.94 20.20 -23.19
C ILE A 69 -18.57 19.83 -23.76
N PHE A 70 -18.08 20.57 -24.75
CA PHE A 70 -16.77 20.31 -25.36
C PHE A 70 -15.63 20.50 -24.34
N LEU A 71 -15.69 21.56 -23.55
CA LEU A 71 -14.69 21.84 -22.51
C LEU A 71 -14.69 20.75 -21.44
N ALA A 72 -15.85 20.32 -20.98
CA ALA A 72 -16.08 19.23 -20.06
C ALA A 72 -15.42 17.92 -20.48
N THR A 73 -15.80 17.49 -21.69
CA THR A 73 -15.29 16.23 -22.25
C THR A 73 -13.79 16.30 -22.46
N THR A 74 -13.25 17.44 -22.89
CA THR A 74 -11.82 17.62 -23.14
C THR A 74 -11.01 17.61 -21.84
N VAL A 75 -11.47 18.36 -20.83
CA VAL A 75 -10.81 18.40 -19.51
C VAL A 75 -10.88 17.04 -18.84
N GLY A 76 -12.04 16.39 -18.82
CA GLY A 76 -12.20 15.04 -18.26
C GLY A 76 -11.30 14.02 -18.93
N PHE A 77 -11.24 14.00 -20.26
CA PHE A 77 -10.35 13.13 -21.03
C PHE A 77 -8.85 13.39 -20.75
N ALA A 78 -8.44 14.67 -20.67
CA ALA A 78 -7.06 15.03 -20.39
C ALA A 78 -6.61 14.51 -19.01
N PHE A 79 -7.44 14.65 -17.99
CA PHE A 79 -7.13 14.18 -16.63
C PHE A 79 -7.08 12.65 -16.54
N GLU A 80 -8.03 11.93 -17.15
CA GLU A 80 -7.99 10.46 -17.16
C GLU A 80 -6.78 9.92 -17.90
N ARG A 81 -6.42 10.54 -19.03
CA ARG A 81 -5.20 10.18 -19.77
C ARG A 81 -3.93 10.39 -18.94
N ASP A 82 -3.82 11.52 -18.23
CA ASP A 82 -2.67 11.80 -17.37
C ASP A 82 -2.58 10.79 -16.21
N ALA A 83 -3.70 10.45 -15.60
CA ALA A 83 -3.78 9.43 -14.55
C ALA A 83 -3.39 8.05 -15.07
N ALA A 84 -3.90 7.61 -16.23
CA ALA A 84 -3.58 6.33 -16.86
C ALA A 84 -2.09 6.25 -17.25
N LYS A 85 -1.51 7.35 -17.80
CA LYS A 85 -0.09 7.43 -18.13
C LYS A 85 0.79 7.28 -16.88
N LYS A 86 0.45 7.95 -15.78
CA LYS A 86 1.19 7.85 -14.51
C LYS A 86 1.13 6.45 -13.93
N PHE A 87 -0.01 5.78 -14.01
CA PHE A 87 -0.17 4.40 -13.58
C PHE A 87 0.71 3.43 -14.39
N ARG A 88 0.74 3.58 -15.72
CA ARG A 88 1.57 2.74 -16.61
C ARG A 88 3.06 2.85 -16.28
N ILE A 89 3.58 4.07 -16.10
CA ILE A 89 5.00 4.28 -15.75
C ILE A 89 5.37 3.54 -14.46
N LEU A 90 4.48 3.49 -13.48
CA LEU A 90 4.72 2.80 -12.21
C LEU A 90 4.74 1.26 -12.37
N ASN A 91 3.92 0.71 -13.27
CA ASN A 91 3.89 -0.72 -13.52
C ASN A 91 5.09 -1.23 -14.36
N GLN A 92 5.73 -0.36 -15.15
CA GLN A 92 6.92 -0.74 -15.94
C GLN A 92 8.18 -1.01 -15.09
N LEU A 93 8.21 -0.61 -13.83
CA LEU A 93 9.33 -0.88 -12.92
C LEU A 93 9.51 -2.37 -12.59
N ASP A 94 8.54 -3.23 -12.91
CA ASP A 94 8.56 -4.67 -12.65
C ASP A 94 9.23 -5.50 -13.77
N GLU A 95 9.49 -4.92 -14.93
CA GLU A 95 10.11 -5.62 -16.09
C GLU A 95 11.64 -5.76 -15.98
N ASP A 96 12.29 -5.03 -15.07
CA ASP A 96 13.75 -5.03 -14.88
C ASP A 96 14.23 -6.08 -13.85
N LYS A 97 13.47 -7.17 -13.65
CA LYS A 97 13.89 -8.27 -12.77
C LYS A 97 15.20 -8.89 -13.26
N ALA A 98 16.11 -9.13 -12.32
CA ALA A 98 17.40 -9.76 -12.57
C ALA A 98 17.23 -11.28 -12.79
N VAL A 99 17.80 -11.80 -13.88
CA VAL A 99 17.78 -13.23 -14.26
C VAL A 99 19.22 -13.74 -14.36
N LYS A 100 19.48 -14.92 -13.79
CA LYS A 100 20.78 -15.59 -13.85
C LYS A 100 20.88 -16.38 -15.13
N VAL A 101 21.84 -16.03 -16.00
CA VAL A 101 22.10 -16.71 -17.27
C VAL A 101 23.57 -17.12 -17.38
N ILE A 102 23.85 -18.12 -18.21
CA ILE A 102 25.21 -18.53 -18.57
C ILE A 102 25.52 -17.98 -19.95
N ARG A 103 26.41 -16.96 -20.01
CA ARG A 103 26.94 -16.38 -21.25
C ARG A 103 28.46 -16.40 -21.23
N ASN A 104 29.07 -16.65 -22.36
CA ASN A 104 30.56 -16.77 -22.50
C ASN A 104 31.17 -17.77 -21.51
N GLY A 105 30.42 -18.83 -21.13
CA GLY A 105 30.87 -19.83 -20.15
C GLY A 105 30.86 -19.38 -18.69
N GLN A 106 30.34 -18.17 -18.39
CA GLN A 106 30.24 -17.62 -17.04
C GLN A 106 28.78 -17.32 -16.66
N ALA A 107 28.44 -17.61 -15.41
CA ALA A 107 27.16 -17.20 -14.86
C ALA A 107 27.14 -15.67 -14.65
N THR A 108 26.21 -15.00 -15.28
CA THR A 108 26.02 -13.56 -15.19
C THR A 108 24.54 -13.23 -14.91
N THR A 109 24.29 -12.04 -14.41
CA THR A 109 22.93 -11.58 -14.12
C THR A 109 22.54 -10.49 -15.10
N ILE A 110 21.42 -10.67 -15.80
CA ILE A 110 20.90 -9.71 -16.79
C ILE A 110 19.44 -9.34 -16.46
N PRO A 111 18.92 -8.18 -16.92
CA PRO A 111 17.50 -7.88 -16.85
C PRO A 111 16.67 -8.89 -17.65
N ARG A 112 15.47 -9.25 -17.15
CA ARG A 112 14.56 -10.19 -17.80
C ARG A 112 14.28 -9.85 -19.28
N ARG A 113 14.14 -8.56 -19.58
CA ARG A 113 13.91 -8.07 -20.96
C ARG A 113 15.05 -8.40 -21.94
N ASP A 114 16.26 -8.65 -21.40
CA ASP A 114 17.47 -8.91 -22.20
C ASP A 114 17.73 -10.40 -22.43
N VAL A 115 16.88 -11.28 -21.91
CA VAL A 115 16.89 -12.73 -22.20
C VAL A 115 16.50 -12.94 -23.66
N VAL A 116 17.25 -13.80 -24.37
CA VAL A 116 17.01 -14.14 -25.79
C VAL A 116 16.88 -15.64 -25.98
N VAL A 117 16.27 -16.05 -27.11
CA VAL A 117 16.22 -17.46 -27.49
C VAL A 117 17.62 -18.03 -27.63
N GLY A 118 17.87 -19.18 -26.98
CA GLY A 118 19.18 -19.84 -26.91
C GLY A 118 19.99 -19.51 -25.65
N ASP A 119 19.55 -18.55 -24.81
CA ASP A 119 20.16 -18.34 -23.49
C ASP A 119 19.95 -19.55 -22.59
N THR A 120 20.96 -19.84 -21.77
CA THR A 120 20.90 -20.86 -20.73
C THR A 120 20.60 -20.18 -19.39
N VAL A 121 19.42 -20.43 -18.82
CA VAL A 121 18.93 -19.80 -17.59
C VAL A 121 19.09 -20.78 -16.43
N ILE A 122 19.57 -20.29 -15.29
CA ILE A 122 19.62 -21.03 -14.03
C ILE A 122 18.38 -20.71 -13.24
N LEU A 123 17.62 -21.74 -12.85
CA LEU A 123 16.41 -21.67 -12.06
C LEU A 123 16.65 -22.25 -10.66
N GLU A 124 16.32 -21.49 -9.63
CA GLU A 124 16.42 -21.91 -8.24
C GLU A 124 15.06 -21.64 -7.53
N ALA A 125 14.83 -22.33 -6.41
CA ALA A 125 13.60 -22.15 -5.63
C ALA A 125 13.34 -20.66 -5.31
N GLY A 126 12.14 -20.17 -5.65
CA GLY A 126 11.74 -18.76 -5.52
C GLY A 126 11.96 -17.90 -6.78
N ASP A 127 12.57 -18.44 -7.85
CA ASP A 127 12.70 -17.75 -9.11
C ASP A 127 11.42 -17.87 -9.95
N GLU A 128 11.10 -16.81 -10.70
CA GLU A 128 10.09 -16.83 -11.76
C GLU A 128 10.77 -17.22 -13.07
N VAL A 129 10.21 -18.19 -13.81
CA VAL A 129 10.70 -18.58 -15.12
C VAL A 129 10.59 -17.40 -16.09
N PRO A 130 11.71 -16.87 -16.64
CA PRO A 130 11.71 -15.61 -17.38
C PRO A 130 11.17 -15.72 -18.80
N ALA A 131 11.24 -16.91 -19.38
CA ALA A 131 10.87 -17.22 -20.78
C ALA A 131 10.57 -18.71 -20.90
N ASP A 132 9.88 -19.14 -21.98
CA ASP A 132 9.66 -20.57 -22.18
C ASP A 132 10.97 -21.25 -22.58
N GLY A 133 11.22 -22.42 -22.01
CA GLY A 133 12.46 -23.15 -22.24
C GLY A 133 12.35 -24.65 -22.01
N LEU A 134 13.36 -25.36 -22.47
CA LEU A 134 13.53 -26.79 -22.26
C LEU A 134 14.61 -27.03 -21.20
N LEU A 135 14.32 -27.90 -20.23
CA LEU A 135 15.26 -28.27 -19.19
C LEU A 135 16.40 -29.10 -19.75
N THR A 136 17.62 -28.69 -19.48
CA THR A 136 18.86 -29.42 -19.75
C THR A 136 19.37 -30.13 -18.52
N GLU A 137 19.06 -29.59 -17.31
CA GLU A 137 19.38 -30.18 -16.02
C GLU A 137 18.19 -29.97 -15.08
N SER A 138 17.85 -31.00 -14.28
CA SER A 138 16.81 -30.93 -13.25
C SER A 138 17.25 -31.69 -12.01
N ASN A 139 17.21 -31.05 -10.85
CA ASN A 139 17.48 -31.67 -9.57
C ASN A 139 16.30 -31.39 -8.62
N GLY A 140 15.29 -32.25 -8.65
CA GLY A 140 14.09 -32.13 -7.83
C GLY A 140 13.25 -30.88 -8.14
N LEU A 141 13.30 -30.37 -9.37
CA LEU A 141 12.61 -29.12 -9.75
C LEU A 141 11.09 -29.27 -9.71
N GLN A 142 10.45 -28.44 -8.90
CA GLN A 142 9.01 -28.33 -8.79
C GLN A 142 8.58 -26.92 -9.20
N VAL A 143 7.61 -26.85 -10.13
CA VAL A 143 7.14 -25.57 -10.71
C VAL A 143 5.63 -25.48 -10.55
N ASP A 144 5.16 -24.33 -10.10
CA ASP A 144 3.76 -23.96 -10.07
C ASP A 144 3.37 -23.34 -11.42
N GLU A 145 2.58 -24.06 -12.18
CA GLU A 145 2.05 -23.65 -13.49
C GLU A 145 0.54 -23.34 -13.43
N SER A 146 -0.04 -23.22 -12.24
CA SER A 146 -1.48 -23.03 -12.03
C SER A 146 -2.06 -21.83 -12.77
N SER A 147 -1.27 -20.79 -13.00
CA SER A 147 -1.68 -19.59 -13.75
C SER A 147 -1.93 -19.85 -15.24
N LEU A 148 -1.34 -20.91 -15.80
CA LEU A 148 -1.45 -21.28 -17.22
C LEU A 148 -2.25 -22.57 -17.45
N THR A 149 -2.03 -23.58 -16.60
CA THR A 149 -2.57 -24.93 -16.78
C THR A 149 -3.72 -25.25 -15.82
N GLY A 150 -3.81 -24.51 -14.69
CA GLY A 150 -4.68 -24.86 -13.57
C GLY A 150 -4.13 -25.97 -12.67
N GLU A 151 -2.99 -26.54 -12.97
CA GLU A 151 -2.33 -27.58 -12.19
C GLU A 151 -1.42 -26.95 -11.13
N PRO A 152 -1.59 -27.25 -9.81
CA PRO A 152 -0.98 -26.47 -8.76
C PRO A 152 0.54 -26.63 -8.67
N ILE A 153 1.10 -27.81 -8.69
CA ILE A 153 2.55 -28.04 -8.64
C ILE A 153 2.89 -29.23 -9.52
N THR A 154 3.80 -29.02 -10.46
CA THR A 154 4.27 -30.05 -11.39
C THR A 154 5.75 -30.35 -11.14
N ASN A 155 6.09 -31.64 -11.01
CA ASN A 155 7.47 -32.10 -10.99
C ASN A 155 8.04 -32.05 -12.41
N LYS A 156 9.17 -31.36 -12.58
CA LYS A 156 9.84 -31.20 -13.87
C LYS A 156 11.06 -32.09 -13.96
N SER A 157 11.23 -32.77 -15.07
CA SER A 157 12.36 -33.66 -15.37
C SER A 157 12.92 -33.37 -16.75
N VAL A 158 14.14 -33.82 -17.01
CA VAL A 158 14.76 -33.69 -18.36
C VAL A 158 14.09 -34.62 -19.36
N ASP A 159 13.47 -35.70 -18.89
CA ASP A 159 12.76 -36.67 -19.71
C ASP A 159 11.42 -36.09 -20.17
N GLY A 160 11.25 -35.90 -21.48
CA GLY A 160 10.09 -35.26 -22.08
C GLY A 160 8.77 -36.02 -22.04
N HIS A 161 8.52 -36.82 -20.99
CA HIS A 161 7.26 -37.55 -20.85
C HIS A 161 6.11 -36.57 -20.58
N GLN A 162 5.07 -36.61 -21.37
CA GLN A 162 3.91 -35.74 -21.22
C GLN A 162 2.94 -36.22 -20.13
N GLY A 163 2.86 -37.55 -19.90
CA GLY A 163 1.92 -38.14 -18.94
C GLY A 163 0.50 -37.61 -19.09
N GLU A 164 -0.16 -37.29 -17.98
CA GLU A 164 -1.47 -36.64 -17.93
C GLU A 164 -1.38 -35.10 -17.88
N HIS A 165 -0.17 -34.53 -18.02
CA HIS A 165 0.07 -33.08 -17.90
C HIS A 165 -0.25 -32.35 -19.22
N THR A 166 -0.65 -31.08 -19.10
CA THR A 166 -0.95 -30.21 -20.24
C THR A 166 0.28 -29.92 -21.10
N TYR A 167 1.46 -29.81 -20.48
CA TYR A 167 2.75 -29.61 -21.16
C TYR A 167 3.78 -30.68 -20.75
N PRO A 168 4.75 -30.97 -21.63
CA PRO A 168 5.80 -31.95 -21.34
C PRO A 168 6.57 -31.60 -20.06
N GLN A 169 7.01 -32.61 -19.30
CA GLN A 169 7.72 -32.41 -18.04
C GLN A 169 9.09 -31.72 -18.19
N ASN A 170 9.70 -31.78 -19.37
CA ASN A 170 10.96 -31.08 -19.68
C ASN A 170 10.77 -29.64 -20.12
N MET A 171 9.54 -29.13 -20.23
CA MET A 171 9.24 -27.77 -20.62
C MET A 171 8.93 -26.94 -19.37
N VAL A 172 9.53 -25.74 -19.29
CA VAL A 172 9.19 -24.72 -18.29
C VAL A 172 8.61 -23.51 -18.99
N LEU A 173 7.54 -22.96 -18.42
CA LEU A 173 6.73 -21.90 -19.04
C LEU A 173 7.03 -20.55 -18.39
N ARG A 174 7.05 -19.50 -19.17
CA ARG A 174 7.21 -18.12 -18.68
C ARG A 174 6.16 -17.79 -17.62
N SER A 175 6.58 -17.06 -16.58
CA SER A 175 5.77 -16.63 -15.43
C SER A 175 5.30 -17.75 -14.51
N SER A 176 5.71 -19.00 -14.73
CA SER A 176 5.61 -20.07 -13.77
C SER A 176 6.63 -19.87 -12.64
N MET A 177 6.34 -20.40 -11.45
CA MET A 177 7.13 -20.17 -10.26
C MET A 177 7.85 -21.42 -9.81
N VAL A 178 9.15 -21.34 -9.59
CA VAL A 178 9.94 -22.46 -9.05
C VAL A 178 9.66 -22.56 -7.54
N MET A 179 9.00 -23.66 -7.14
CA MET A 179 8.61 -23.89 -5.75
C MET A 179 9.71 -24.58 -4.96
N ASP A 180 10.41 -25.55 -5.57
CA ASP A 180 11.50 -26.29 -4.93
C ASP A 180 12.48 -26.82 -5.98
N GLY A 181 13.69 -27.19 -5.56
CA GLY A 181 14.72 -27.77 -6.41
C GLY A 181 15.52 -26.74 -7.21
N ARG A 182 16.29 -27.26 -8.19
CA ARG A 182 17.12 -26.46 -9.11
C ARG A 182 17.05 -27.05 -10.50
N GLY A 183 17.06 -26.16 -11.50
CA GLY A 183 17.10 -26.55 -12.91
C GLY A 183 17.96 -25.60 -13.76
N VAL A 184 18.39 -26.10 -14.90
CA VAL A 184 18.98 -25.29 -15.97
C VAL A 184 18.12 -25.47 -17.21
N CYS A 185 17.67 -24.39 -17.80
CA CYS A 185 16.85 -24.41 -19.00
C CYS A 185 17.46 -23.64 -20.17
N LEU A 186 17.27 -24.16 -21.36
CA LEU A 186 17.58 -23.51 -22.62
C LEU A 186 16.34 -22.78 -23.12
N VAL A 187 16.40 -21.46 -23.27
CA VAL A 187 15.29 -20.62 -23.72
C VAL A 187 14.92 -20.95 -25.17
N THR A 188 13.66 -21.28 -25.41
CA THR A 188 13.09 -21.61 -26.71
C THR A 188 12.19 -20.54 -27.29
N ALA A 189 11.47 -19.78 -26.43
CA ALA A 189 10.60 -18.68 -26.87
C ALA A 189 10.69 -17.51 -25.91
N VAL A 190 10.59 -16.28 -26.44
CA VAL A 190 10.64 -15.02 -25.69
C VAL A 190 9.48 -14.10 -26.05
N GLY A 191 9.11 -13.21 -25.15
CA GLY A 191 8.10 -12.18 -25.39
C GLY A 191 6.75 -12.76 -25.81
N ASP A 192 6.21 -12.23 -26.90
CA ASP A 192 4.89 -12.62 -27.43
C ASP A 192 4.83 -14.03 -28.03
N GLN A 193 5.99 -14.67 -28.23
CA GLN A 193 6.08 -16.04 -28.73
C GLN A 193 5.99 -17.09 -27.63
N THR A 194 5.96 -16.69 -26.36
CA THR A 194 5.73 -17.58 -25.23
C THR A 194 4.26 -17.97 -25.11
N GLU A 195 3.96 -19.10 -24.45
CA GLU A 195 2.58 -19.55 -24.21
C GLU A 195 1.74 -18.46 -23.52
N ILE A 196 2.29 -17.80 -22.52
CA ILE A 196 1.60 -16.66 -21.87
C ILE A 196 1.40 -15.47 -22.82
N GLY A 197 2.31 -15.27 -23.77
CA GLY A 197 2.19 -14.27 -24.83
C GLY A 197 1.00 -14.57 -25.77
N HIS A 198 0.81 -15.84 -26.13
CA HIS A 198 -0.35 -16.29 -26.92
C HIS A 198 -1.66 -16.12 -26.17
N VAL A 199 -1.70 -16.46 -24.87
CA VAL A 199 -2.88 -16.26 -24.01
C VAL A 199 -3.19 -14.77 -23.86
N ALA A 200 -2.18 -13.92 -23.65
CA ALA A 200 -2.36 -12.47 -23.49
C ALA A 200 -2.92 -11.78 -24.75
N ARG A 201 -2.55 -12.24 -25.94
CA ARG A 201 -3.12 -11.75 -27.22
C ARG A 201 -4.60 -12.13 -27.40
N ASN A 202 -5.00 -13.29 -26.91
CA ASN A 202 -6.37 -13.78 -27.05
C ASN A 202 -7.31 -13.25 -25.94
N SER A 203 -6.76 -12.76 -24.83
CA SER A 203 -7.50 -12.22 -23.70
C SER A 203 -7.69 -10.71 -23.86
N THR A 204 -8.71 -10.31 -24.63
CA THR A 204 -9.08 -8.89 -24.82
C THR A 204 -9.88 -8.32 -23.63
N GLU A 205 -10.20 -9.12 -22.63
CA GLU A 205 -10.96 -8.70 -21.46
C GLU A 205 -10.04 -8.14 -20.38
N GLN A 206 -9.91 -6.81 -20.36
CA GLN A 206 -9.48 -6.10 -19.17
C GLN A 206 -10.54 -6.33 -18.07
N THR A 207 -10.28 -7.23 -17.15
CA THR A 207 -11.08 -7.35 -15.92
C THR A 207 -10.88 -6.09 -15.08
N ASN A 208 -11.71 -5.09 -15.31
CA ASN A 208 -11.83 -3.92 -14.45
C ASN A 208 -12.46 -4.35 -13.12
N ILE A 209 -11.66 -4.90 -12.22
CA ILE A 209 -12.09 -5.21 -10.85
C ILE A 209 -12.34 -3.86 -10.15
N LYS A 210 -13.62 -3.53 -9.93
CA LYS A 210 -14.03 -2.32 -9.21
C LYS A 210 -13.60 -2.41 -7.76
N THR A 211 -12.95 -1.36 -7.26
CA THR A 211 -12.59 -1.28 -5.83
C THR A 211 -13.86 -1.16 -4.94
N PRO A 212 -13.80 -1.59 -3.67
CA PRO A 212 -14.92 -1.40 -2.73
C PRO A 212 -15.40 0.05 -2.66
N LEU A 213 -14.48 1.00 -2.70
CA LEU A 213 -14.79 2.44 -2.76
C LEU A 213 -15.57 2.80 -4.03
N ASN A 214 -15.12 2.32 -5.20
CA ASN A 214 -15.82 2.57 -6.46
C ASN A 214 -17.25 2.03 -6.43
N ILE A 215 -17.46 0.85 -5.80
CA ILE A 215 -18.81 0.27 -5.64
C ILE A 215 -19.68 1.17 -4.75
N GLN A 216 -19.14 1.68 -3.62
CA GLN A 216 -19.88 2.59 -2.74
C GLN A 216 -20.19 3.92 -3.44
N LEU A 217 -19.26 4.45 -4.21
CA LEU A 217 -19.43 5.70 -4.97
C LEU A 217 -20.43 5.54 -6.13
N ASP A 218 -20.39 4.40 -6.83
CA ASP A 218 -21.42 4.07 -7.85
C ASP A 218 -22.82 3.99 -7.22
N ARG A 219 -22.95 3.40 -6.03
CA ARG A 219 -24.23 3.38 -5.29
C ARG A 219 -24.69 4.77 -4.89
N LEU A 220 -23.77 5.62 -4.41
CA LEU A 220 -24.05 7.00 -4.06
C LEU A 220 -24.49 7.80 -5.30
N ALA A 221 -23.74 7.72 -6.39
CA ALA A 221 -24.05 8.40 -7.65
C ALA A 221 -25.44 7.98 -8.18
N LYS A 222 -25.75 6.67 -8.17
CA LYS A 222 -27.08 6.16 -8.55
C LYS A 222 -28.19 6.68 -7.65
N LEU A 223 -27.98 6.75 -6.32
CA LEU A 223 -28.95 7.31 -5.38
C LEU A 223 -29.23 8.79 -5.66
N ILE A 224 -28.15 9.58 -5.82
CA ILE A 224 -28.25 11.04 -6.09
C ILE A 224 -28.93 11.27 -7.44
N SER A 225 -28.53 10.55 -8.48
CA SER A 225 -29.16 10.64 -9.81
C SER A 225 -30.66 10.28 -9.76
N LYS A 226 -31.03 9.22 -9.04
CA LYS A 226 -32.45 8.84 -8.88
C LYS A 226 -33.28 9.90 -8.13
N VAL A 227 -32.72 10.46 -7.07
CA VAL A 227 -33.37 11.55 -6.30
C VAL A 227 -33.44 12.81 -7.16
N GLY A 228 -32.35 13.20 -7.81
CA GLY A 228 -32.29 14.37 -8.70
C GLY A 228 -33.30 14.28 -9.86
N THR A 229 -33.36 13.15 -10.56
CA THR A 229 -34.33 12.91 -11.64
C THR A 229 -35.77 12.95 -11.12
N GLY A 230 -36.03 12.35 -9.92
CA GLY A 230 -37.34 12.39 -9.29
C GLY A 230 -37.79 13.78 -8.93
N VAL A 231 -36.91 14.60 -8.34
CA VAL A 231 -37.19 16.01 -8.02
C VAL A 231 -37.39 16.84 -9.28
N SER A 232 -36.57 16.67 -10.32
CA SER A 232 -36.70 17.37 -11.59
C SER A 232 -38.00 17.06 -12.32
N MET A 233 -38.40 15.79 -12.35
CA MET A 233 -39.68 15.38 -12.95
C MET A 233 -40.87 15.93 -12.15
N ALA A 234 -40.79 15.89 -10.81
CA ALA A 234 -41.83 16.43 -9.96
C ALA A 234 -41.93 17.97 -10.16
N ALA A 235 -40.80 18.67 -10.23
CA ALA A 235 -40.77 20.13 -10.52
C ALA A 235 -41.37 20.45 -11.90
N PHE A 236 -40.96 19.72 -12.95
CA PHE A 236 -41.52 19.87 -14.29
C PHE A 236 -43.06 19.76 -14.31
N LEU A 237 -43.59 18.68 -13.71
CA LEU A 237 -45.03 18.45 -13.67
C LEU A 237 -45.72 19.49 -12.83
N LEU A 238 -45.17 19.90 -11.68
CA LEU A 238 -45.79 20.85 -10.78
C LEU A 238 -45.89 22.27 -11.42
N PHE A 239 -44.82 22.72 -12.10
CA PHE A 239 -44.86 24.00 -12.81
C PHE A 239 -45.77 23.99 -14.02
N LEU A 240 -45.73 22.91 -14.80
CA LEU A 240 -46.63 22.77 -15.94
C LEU A 240 -48.11 22.75 -15.48
N ILE A 241 -48.44 22.04 -14.40
CA ILE A 241 -49.82 22.02 -13.87
C ILE A 241 -50.21 23.37 -13.29
N HIS A 242 -49.28 24.05 -12.56
CA HIS A 242 -49.50 25.36 -12.02
C HIS A 242 -49.83 26.36 -13.13
N ASP A 243 -49.02 26.40 -14.21
CA ASP A 243 -49.17 27.29 -15.35
C ASP A 243 -50.52 27.03 -16.07
N ILE A 244 -50.88 25.74 -16.28
CA ILE A 244 -52.17 25.39 -16.89
C ILE A 244 -53.36 25.85 -16.03
N LEU A 245 -53.22 25.86 -14.68
CA LEU A 245 -54.34 26.18 -13.77
C LEU A 245 -54.44 27.64 -13.43
N VAL A 246 -53.32 28.40 -13.41
CA VAL A 246 -53.26 29.79 -12.94
C VAL A 246 -53.14 30.76 -14.09
N ASP A 247 -52.29 30.47 -15.10
CA ASP A 247 -52.12 31.34 -16.29
C ASP A 247 -52.84 30.75 -17.50
N ASP A 248 -54.15 30.94 -17.49
CA ASP A 248 -55.11 30.36 -18.43
C ASP A 248 -55.04 31.00 -19.85
N ALA A 249 -54.34 32.12 -19.99
CA ALA A 249 -54.37 32.92 -21.20
C ALA A 249 -53.72 32.23 -22.42
N ILE A 250 -52.53 31.60 -22.23
CA ILE A 250 -51.82 30.89 -23.30
C ILE A 250 -52.53 29.57 -23.64
N TRP A 251 -52.99 28.84 -22.65
CA TRP A 251 -53.61 27.51 -22.82
C TRP A 251 -55.01 27.59 -23.50
N ARG A 252 -55.68 28.73 -23.39
CA ARG A 252 -56.97 28.97 -24.06
C ARG A 252 -56.87 29.77 -25.36
N SER A 253 -55.71 30.31 -25.70
CA SER A 253 -55.50 31.17 -26.88
C SER A 253 -55.51 30.42 -28.21
N GLY A 254 -55.32 29.08 -28.23
CA GLY A 254 -55.12 28.32 -29.45
C GLY A 254 -53.74 28.51 -30.08
N ASP A 255 -52.81 29.20 -29.40
CA ASP A 255 -51.42 29.37 -29.84
C ASP A 255 -50.57 28.16 -29.46
N TYR A 256 -50.56 27.14 -30.34
CA TYR A 256 -49.77 25.93 -30.11
C TYR A 256 -48.27 26.16 -30.06
N LEU A 257 -47.73 27.21 -30.70
CA LEU A 257 -46.32 27.55 -30.65
C LEU A 257 -45.94 28.16 -29.30
N GLY A 258 -46.79 29.05 -28.76
CA GLY A 258 -46.60 29.61 -27.40
C GLY A 258 -46.70 28.51 -26.33
N MET A 259 -47.66 27.57 -26.43
CA MET A 259 -47.77 26.41 -25.54
C MET A 259 -46.50 25.54 -25.58
N LEU A 260 -46.00 25.25 -26.80
CA LEU A 260 -44.77 24.46 -26.96
C LEU A 260 -43.56 25.18 -26.35
N HIS A 261 -43.45 26.47 -26.51
CA HIS A 261 -42.38 27.29 -25.94
C HIS A 261 -42.38 27.19 -24.40
N VAL A 262 -43.53 27.32 -23.76
CA VAL A 262 -43.67 27.18 -22.29
C VAL A 262 -43.24 25.76 -21.85
N VAL A 263 -43.70 24.73 -22.51
CA VAL A 263 -43.33 23.33 -22.19
C VAL A 263 -41.81 23.10 -22.32
N LEU A 264 -41.20 23.63 -23.39
CA LEU A 264 -39.76 23.50 -23.61
C LEU A 264 -38.94 24.27 -22.58
N ASN A 265 -39.41 25.43 -22.10
CA ASN A 265 -38.75 26.16 -21.00
C ASN A 265 -38.80 25.40 -19.69
N TYR A 266 -39.95 24.81 -19.32
CA TYR A 266 -40.00 23.94 -18.13
C TYR A 266 -39.17 22.67 -18.28
N PHE A 267 -39.08 22.13 -19.50
CA PHE A 267 -38.18 21.00 -19.78
C PHE A 267 -36.71 21.41 -19.61
N MET A 268 -36.30 22.58 -20.11
CA MET A 268 -34.94 23.10 -19.92
C MET A 268 -34.60 23.28 -18.43
N MET A 269 -35.57 23.79 -17.66
CA MET A 269 -35.43 23.91 -16.21
C MET A 269 -35.25 22.52 -15.55
N ALA A 270 -36.05 21.54 -15.94
CA ALA A 270 -35.91 20.16 -15.41
C ALA A 270 -34.54 19.55 -15.75
N VAL A 271 -34.05 19.75 -16.98
CA VAL A 271 -32.68 19.31 -17.36
C VAL A 271 -31.63 20.01 -16.52
N THR A 272 -31.78 21.31 -16.27
CA THR A 272 -30.88 22.08 -15.41
C THR A 272 -30.81 21.49 -14.00
N LEU A 273 -31.96 21.11 -13.41
CA LEU A 273 -32.05 20.44 -12.11
C LEU A 273 -31.37 19.06 -12.11
N ILE A 274 -31.50 18.28 -13.20
CA ILE A 274 -30.81 16.97 -13.33
C ILE A 274 -29.29 17.17 -13.35
N VAL A 275 -28.79 18.11 -14.15
CA VAL A 275 -27.36 18.41 -14.27
C VAL A 275 -26.79 18.88 -12.94
N MET A 276 -27.52 19.69 -12.17
CA MET A 276 -27.11 20.10 -10.82
C MET A 276 -27.02 18.96 -9.84
N ALA A 277 -27.96 18.01 -9.91
CA ALA A 277 -28.05 16.92 -8.95
C ALA A 277 -26.89 15.93 -9.09
N VAL A 278 -26.34 15.72 -10.29
CA VAL A 278 -25.37 14.65 -10.56
C VAL A 278 -23.93 15.12 -10.36
N PRO A 279 -23.15 14.42 -9.50
CA PRO A 279 -21.75 14.76 -9.23
C PRO A 279 -20.81 14.25 -10.35
N GLU A 280 -20.64 15.01 -11.43
CA GLU A 280 -19.83 14.62 -12.60
C GLU A 280 -18.33 14.43 -12.27
N GLY A 281 -17.79 15.23 -11.39
CA GLY A 281 -16.37 15.18 -10.98
C GLY A 281 -15.98 13.99 -10.12
N LEU A 282 -16.96 13.19 -9.61
CA LEU A 282 -16.69 12.17 -8.58
C LEU A 282 -15.82 11.01 -9.05
N PRO A 283 -16.10 10.31 -10.17
CA PRO A 283 -15.26 9.19 -10.63
C PRO A 283 -13.84 9.65 -10.97
N MET A 284 -13.72 10.82 -11.59
CA MET A 284 -12.45 11.40 -11.96
C MET A 284 -11.62 11.81 -10.73
N ALA A 285 -12.26 12.44 -9.74
CA ALA A 285 -11.63 12.84 -8.48
C ALA A 285 -11.01 11.65 -7.75
N VAL A 286 -11.74 10.51 -7.71
CA VAL A 286 -11.26 9.29 -7.04
C VAL A 286 -10.09 8.67 -7.79
N THR A 287 -10.17 8.55 -9.11
CA THR A 287 -9.08 8.00 -9.93
C THR A 287 -7.82 8.85 -9.78
N LEU A 288 -7.95 10.17 -9.80
CA LEU A 288 -6.85 11.09 -9.58
C LEU A 288 -6.27 10.99 -8.16
N ALA A 289 -7.15 10.90 -7.15
CA ALA A 289 -6.75 10.75 -5.75
C ALA A 289 -5.95 9.45 -5.54
N LEU A 290 -6.40 8.33 -6.12
CA LEU A 290 -5.70 7.04 -6.09
C LEU A 290 -4.32 7.14 -6.77
N ALA A 291 -4.25 7.73 -7.98
CA ALA A 291 -3.00 7.88 -8.71
C ALA A 291 -1.97 8.77 -7.97
N LEU A 292 -2.42 9.89 -7.39
CA LEU A 292 -1.57 10.77 -6.58
C LEU A 292 -1.09 10.08 -5.30
N ASN A 293 -1.98 9.33 -4.64
CA ASN A 293 -1.66 8.61 -3.42
C ASN A 293 -0.63 7.50 -3.69
N MET A 294 -0.81 6.72 -4.76
CA MET A 294 0.12 5.68 -5.19
C MET A 294 1.54 6.25 -5.44
N ARG A 295 1.66 7.38 -6.15
CA ARG A 295 2.95 8.07 -6.35
C ARG A 295 3.59 8.50 -5.04
N ARG A 296 2.80 8.92 -4.05
CA ARG A 296 3.29 9.31 -2.73
C ARG A 296 3.68 8.10 -1.88
N MET A 297 2.93 7.01 -1.97
CA MET A 297 3.27 5.73 -1.34
C MET A 297 4.60 5.20 -1.87
N LEU A 298 4.85 5.30 -3.18
CA LEU A 298 6.15 4.95 -3.77
C LEU A 298 7.31 5.79 -3.19
N LYS A 299 7.11 7.10 -3.00
CA LYS A 299 8.11 7.97 -2.33
C LYS A 299 8.35 7.61 -0.86
N SER A 300 7.45 6.86 -0.25
CA SER A 300 7.53 6.32 1.10
C SER A 300 7.88 4.83 1.09
N ASN A 301 8.61 4.37 0.07
CA ASN A 301 9.09 3.00 -0.13
C ASN A 301 8.00 1.93 -0.23
N ASN A 302 6.79 2.30 -0.66
CA ASN A 302 5.68 1.39 -0.87
C ASN A 302 5.33 1.35 -2.36
N LEU A 303 5.75 0.32 -3.07
CA LEU A 303 5.41 0.09 -4.47
C LEU A 303 4.05 -0.61 -4.53
N VAL A 304 3.03 0.13 -4.91
CA VAL A 304 1.67 -0.40 -5.07
C VAL A 304 1.54 -1.05 -6.43
N ARG A 305 1.18 -2.33 -6.45
CA ARG A 305 0.98 -3.14 -7.66
C ARG A 305 -0.49 -3.21 -8.07
N ARG A 306 -1.42 -3.18 -7.11
CA ARG A 306 -2.86 -3.17 -7.34
C ARG A 306 -3.52 -1.94 -6.71
N LEU A 307 -4.30 -1.19 -7.48
CA LEU A 307 -4.89 0.10 -7.04
C LEU A 307 -5.77 -0.02 -5.79
N HIS A 308 -6.54 -1.11 -5.66
CA HIS A 308 -7.43 -1.30 -4.52
C HIS A 308 -6.68 -1.40 -3.19
N ALA A 309 -5.44 -1.86 -3.20
CA ALA A 309 -4.64 -1.98 -1.99
C ALA A 309 -4.39 -0.64 -1.30
N CYS A 310 -4.29 0.47 -2.06
CA CYS A 310 -4.15 1.81 -1.47
C CYS A 310 -5.31 2.17 -0.55
N GLU A 311 -6.51 1.81 -0.92
CA GLU A 311 -7.72 2.08 -0.17
C GLU A 311 -7.87 1.09 0.99
N THR A 312 -7.75 -0.21 0.68
CA THR A 312 -7.95 -1.29 1.64
C THR A 312 -6.96 -1.20 2.79
N MET A 313 -5.72 -0.75 2.52
CA MET A 313 -4.70 -0.53 3.56
C MET A 313 -5.14 0.48 4.63
N GLY A 314 -5.97 1.45 4.25
CA GLY A 314 -6.58 2.40 5.21
C GLY A 314 -7.64 1.80 6.14
N ALA A 315 -8.23 0.68 5.75
CA ALA A 315 -9.26 -0.04 6.52
C ALA A 315 -8.71 -1.24 7.32
N VAL A 316 -7.42 -1.55 7.20
CA VAL A 316 -6.77 -2.69 7.88
C VAL A 316 -6.99 -2.61 9.39
N THR A 317 -7.48 -3.72 9.96
CA THR A 317 -7.72 -3.93 11.39
C THR A 317 -6.67 -4.85 12.01
N VAL A 318 -6.12 -5.80 11.22
CA VAL A 318 -5.13 -6.78 11.66
C VAL A 318 -3.97 -6.84 10.65
N ILE A 319 -2.74 -6.81 11.14
CA ILE A 319 -1.53 -7.08 10.35
C ILE A 319 -0.92 -8.38 10.86
N CYS A 320 -0.93 -9.41 10.01
CA CYS A 320 -0.23 -10.67 10.25
C CYS A 320 1.17 -10.55 9.64
N THR A 321 2.21 -10.55 10.48
CA THR A 321 3.58 -10.33 10.02
C THR A 321 4.44 -11.58 10.23
N ASP A 322 5.27 -11.91 9.23
CA ASP A 322 6.36 -12.85 9.49
C ASP A 322 7.45 -12.16 10.34
N LYS A 323 8.23 -12.96 11.04
CA LYS A 323 9.36 -12.48 11.85
C LYS A 323 10.54 -12.09 10.98
N THR A 324 11.01 -13.07 10.17
CA THR A 324 12.27 -12.98 9.43
C THR A 324 12.19 -11.95 8.32
N GLY A 325 13.23 -11.10 8.21
CA GLY A 325 13.29 -10.08 7.18
C GLY A 325 12.38 -8.87 7.40
N THR A 326 11.19 -9.04 8.01
CA THR A 326 10.24 -7.95 8.28
C THR A 326 10.48 -7.29 9.63
N LEU A 327 10.47 -8.07 10.71
CA LEU A 327 10.73 -7.58 12.07
C LEU A 327 12.21 -7.56 12.39
N THR A 328 12.96 -8.52 11.83
CA THR A 328 14.40 -8.67 12.01
C THR A 328 15.17 -8.29 10.74
N GLN A 329 16.50 -8.15 10.87
CA GLN A 329 17.36 -7.73 9.77
C GLN A 329 17.64 -8.85 8.74
N ASN A 330 17.18 -10.09 8.99
CA ASN A 330 17.52 -11.29 8.22
C ASN A 330 19.04 -11.49 8.09
N ARG A 331 19.75 -11.17 9.16
CA ARG A 331 21.21 -11.18 9.20
C ARG A 331 21.69 -11.62 10.57
N MET A 332 22.29 -12.80 10.64
CA MET A 332 22.88 -13.26 11.88
C MET A 332 24.02 -12.36 12.32
N LYS A 333 24.05 -12.00 13.60
CA LYS A 333 25.11 -11.23 14.24
C LYS A 333 25.49 -11.86 15.56
N VAL A 334 26.79 -11.80 15.89
CA VAL A 334 27.27 -12.07 17.24
C VAL A 334 26.81 -10.91 18.12
N VAL A 335 26.00 -11.22 19.13
CA VAL A 335 25.43 -10.24 20.06
C VAL A 335 26.20 -10.22 21.35
N GLU A 336 26.52 -11.39 21.89
CA GLU A 336 27.23 -11.54 23.12
C GLU A 336 28.33 -12.63 22.97
N ILE A 337 29.44 -12.46 23.68
CA ILE A 337 30.52 -13.42 23.77
C ILE A 337 30.99 -13.46 25.22
N GLU A 338 31.26 -14.66 25.72
CA GLU A 338 31.87 -14.89 27.02
C GLU A 338 33.17 -15.65 26.80
N GLU A 339 34.33 -15.01 27.03
CA GLU A 339 35.67 -15.57 26.85
C GLU A 339 36.16 -16.22 28.15
N ARG A 340 37.06 -17.17 28.03
CA ARG A 340 37.70 -17.80 29.17
C ARG A 340 38.43 -16.76 30.05
N GLY A 341 38.09 -16.65 31.35
CA GLY A 341 38.81 -15.85 32.32
C GLY A 341 38.21 -14.49 32.66
N GLU A 342 37.17 -14.00 31.98
CA GLU A 342 36.58 -12.68 32.22
C GLU A 342 36.08 -12.43 33.64
N ARG A 343 35.64 -13.46 34.40
CA ARG A 343 35.13 -13.33 35.77
C ARG A 343 36.18 -13.40 36.89
N ARG A 344 37.41 -13.79 36.60
CA ARG A 344 38.45 -13.83 37.63
C ARG A 344 38.91 -12.44 38.05
N GLU A 345 38.70 -11.40 37.26
CA GLU A 345 39.13 -10.03 37.52
C GLU A 345 38.10 -9.19 38.29
N GLU A 346 36.79 -9.38 38.13
CA GLU A 346 35.77 -8.69 38.90
C GLU A 346 35.82 -8.99 40.41
N LYS A 347 36.41 -10.12 40.81
CA LYS A 347 36.54 -10.53 42.22
C LYS A 347 37.94 -10.29 42.85
N ARG A 348 38.97 -9.86 42.06
CA ARG A 348 40.29 -9.55 42.52
C ARG A 348 40.63 -8.07 42.28
N GLY A 349 40.27 -7.24 43.23
CA GLY A 349 40.72 -5.86 43.27
C GLY A 349 42.23 -5.71 43.11
N GLU A 350 42.63 -4.80 42.27
CA GLU A 350 43.87 -4.02 42.21
C GLU A 350 45.14 -4.65 42.72
N ARG A 351 45.77 -5.57 42.03
CA ARG A 351 47.24 -5.85 42.03
C ARG A 351 47.57 -7.07 41.17
N LYS A 352 47.82 -6.87 39.85
CA LYS A 352 48.58 -7.66 38.86
C LYS A 352 48.09 -7.41 37.45
N GLU A 353 48.17 -6.17 37.00
CA GLU A 353 47.70 -5.80 35.65
C GLU A 353 48.53 -6.36 34.50
N GLU A 354 49.86 -6.46 34.64
CA GLU A 354 50.71 -6.80 33.48
C GLU A 354 50.69 -8.28 33.04
N ARG A 355 50.49 -9.25 33.95
CA ARG A 355 50.42 -10.70 33.56
C ARG A 355 49.00 -11.18 33.18
N GLY A 356 47.99 -10.41 33.51
CA GLY A 356 46.59 -10.63 33.11
C GLY A 356 46.33 -10.30 31.65
N ASP A 357 46.90 -9.18 31.20
CA ASP A 357 46.73 -8.68 29.84
C ASP A 357 47.42 -9.55 28.78
N GLU A 358 48.61 -10.05 29.01
CA GLU A 358 49.28 -10.96 28.08
C GLU A 358 48.51 -12.28 27.87
N ARG A 359 48.00 -12.91 28.96
CA ARG A 359 47.18 -14.11 28.85
C ARG A 359 45.85 -13.93 28.16
N LYS A 360 45.21 -12.75 28.34
CA LYS A 360 43.98 -12.39 27.60
C LYS A 360 44.25 -12.24 26.12
N SER A 361 45.35 -11.59 25.77
CA SER A 361 45.78 -11.41 24.37
C SER A 361 46.04 -12.74 23.68
N GLU A 362 46.74 -13.69 24.34
CA GLU A 362 47.02 -15.02 23.78
C GLU A 362 45.73 -15.85 23.60
N THR A 363 44.80 -15.83 24.55
CA THR A 363 43.54 -16.59 24.48
C THR A 363 42.66 -16.06 23.36
N ARG A 364 42.60 -14.73 23.20
CA ARG A 364 41.82 -14.05 22.17
C ARG A 364 42.38 -14.28 20.76
N ASP A 365 43.70 -14.24 20.62
CA ASP A 365 44.38 -14.56 19.35
C ASP A 365 44.12 -16.03 18.92
N LEU A 366 44.16 -16.97 19.88
CA LEU A 366 43.83 -18.36 19.61
C LEU A 366 42.34 -18.53 19.20
N LEU A 367 41.44 -17.77 19.81
CA LEU A 367 40.03 -17.76 19.43
C LEU A 367 39.82 -17.23 18.00
N TYR A 368 40.53 -16.16 17.62
CA TYR A 368 40.47 -15.63 16.24
C TYR A 368 41.00 -16.67 15.23
N LYS A 369 42.08 -17.34 15.52
CA LYS A 369 42.64 -18.45 14.72
C LYS A 369 41.64 -19.61 14.63
N ALA A 370 41.00 -19.98 15.74
CA ALA A 370 39.97 -21.01 15.78
C ALA A 370 38.74 -20.64 14.90
N ILE A 371 38.28 -19.41 14.97
CA ILE A 371 37.15 -18.95 14.13
C ILE A 371 37.57 -18.95 12.66
N ALA A 372 38.75 -18.44 12.33
CA ALA A 372 39.20 -18.27 10.94
C ALA A 372 39.55 -19.62 10.27
N ALA A 373 40.13 -20.57 10.99
CA ALA A 373 40.52 -21.89 10.48
C ALA A 373 39.34 -22.86 10.43
N ASN A 374 38.50 -22.85 11.49
CA ASN A 374 37.37 -23.78 11.61
C ASN A 374 36.08 -23.20 11.03
N THR A 375 36.10 -22.82 9.73
CA THR A 375 34.95 -22.27 9.00
C THR A 375 35.01 -22.64 7.52
N THR A 376 33.83 -22.80 6.90
CA THR A 376 33.65 -22.97 5.46
C THR A 376 33.18 -21.67 4.78
N ALA A 377 32.81 -20.65 5.57
CA ALA A 377 32.32 -19.39 5.07
C ALA A 377 33.45 -18.44 4.61
N HIS A 378 33.07 -17.46 3.76
CA HIS A 378 33.94 -16.41 3.25
C HIS A 378 33.23 -15.05 3.27
N LEU A 379 34.01 -13.97 3.32
CA LEU A 379 33.51 -12.62 3.11
C LEU A 379 33.98 -12.13 1.73
N ASN A 380 33.10 -11.47 0.98
CA ASN A 380 33.43 -10.79 -0.26
C ASN A 380 34.04 -9.40 0.01
N ASP A 381 34.60 -8.73 -1.02
CA ASP A 381 35.25 -7.40 -0.91
C ASP A 381 34.33 -6.33 -0.32
N LYS A 382 33.01 -6.47 -0.46
CA LYS A 382 32.01 -5.55 0.10
C LYS A 382 31.59 -5.92 1.53
N GLY A 383 32.19 -6.95 2.14
CA GLY A 383 31.84 -7.42 3.48
C GLY A 383 30.58 -8.29 3.56
N GLY A 384 29.99 -8.67 2.41
CA GLY A 384 28.93 -9.65 2.32
C GLY A 384 29.45 -11.06 2.56
N GLY A 385 28.68 -11.91 3.23
CA GLY A 385 29.07 -13.30 3.53
C GLY A 385 28.64 -14.28 2.45
N ILE A 386 29.49 -15.31 2.25
CA ILE A 386 29.20 -16.47 1.40
C ILE A 386 29.36 -17.71 2.28
N GLY A 387 28.34 -18.55 2.37
CA GLY A 387 28.32 -19.77 3.19
C GLY A 387 27.30 -19.73 4.33
N ASN A 388 27.50 -20.56 5.36
CA ASN A 388 26.57 -20.67 6.48
C ASN A 388 26.41 -19.32 7.22
N PRO A 389 25.17 -18.81 7.42
CA PRO A 389 24.93 -17.50 8.06
C PRO A 389 25.53 -17.35 9.46
N THR A 390 25.59 -18.45 10.23
CA THR A 390 26.18 -18.46 11.57
C THR A 390 27.69 -18.28 11.51
N GLU A 391 28.37 -18.93 10.55
CA GLU A 391 29.80 -18.78 10.31
C GLU A 391 30.15 -17.39 9.76
N VAL A 392 29.33 -16.88 8.84
CA VAL A 392 29.46 -15.51 8.33
C VAL A 392 29.39 -14.48 9.46
N ALA A 393 28.46 -14.68 10.44
CA ALA A 393 28.33 -13.79 11.59
C ALA A 393 29.61 -13.73 12.43
N LEU A 394 30.29 -14.86 12.60
CA LEU A 394 31.56 -14.92 13.31
C LEU A 394 32.70 -14.17 12.56
N LEU A 395 32.81 -14.37 11.25
CA LEU A 395 33.79 -13.64 10.43
C LEU A 395 33.55 -12.13 10.41
N GLN A 396 32.27 -11.72 10.35
CA GLN A 396 31.89 -10.31 10.42
C GLN A 396 32.18 -9.71 11.80
N TRP A 397 31.99 -10.49 12.87
CA TRP A 397 32.37 -10.09 14.21
C TRP A 397 33.88 -9.87 14.31
N MET A 398 34.74 -10.78 13.83
CA MET A 398 36.19 -10.57 13.77
C MET A 398 36.55 -9.26 13.07
N LYS A 399 35.96 -9.00 11.90
CA LYS A 399 36.16 -7.76 11.15
C LYS A 399 35.76 -6.52 11.97
N SER A 400 34.69 -6.60 12.76
CA SER A 400 34.24 -5.50 13.63
C SER A 400 35.21 -5.22 14.80
N GLN A 401 35.99 -6.23 15.19
CA GLN A 401 37.07 -6.08 16.20
C GLN A 401 38.38 -5.55 15.59
N GLY A 402 38.41 -5.30 14.28
CA GLY A 402 39.59 -4.83 13.57
C GLY A 402 40.48 -5.96 13.03
N GLU A 403 40.07 -7.22 13.14
CA GLU A 403 40.85 -8.39 12.76
C GLU A 403 40.46 -8.90 11.36
N ASP A 404 41.46 -9.15 10.50
CA ASP A 404 41.27 -9.76 9.20
C ASP A 404 41.36 -11.29 9.28
N TYR A 405 40.23 -11.95 9.12
CA TYR A 405 40.17 -13.44 9.17
C TYR A 405 41.04 -14.10 8.11
N LEU A 406 41.36 -13.46 6.98
CA LEU A 406 42.21 -14.00 5.93
C LEU A 406 43.66 -14.13 6.44
N VAL A 407 44.16 -13.16 7.19
CA VAL A 407 45.48 -13.17 7.79
C VAL A 407 45.62 -14.36 8.77
N HIS A 408 44.64 -14.48 9.69
CA HIS A 408 44.62 -15.59 10.65
C HIS A 408 44.47 -16.96 9.96
N ARG A 409 43.70 -17.02 8.86
CA ARG A 409 43.51 -18.26 8.09
C ARG A 409 44.75 -18.67 7.31
N GLN A 410 45.52 -17.69 6.78
CA GLN A 410 46.81 -17.95 6.12
C GLN A 410 47.89 -18.41 7.10
N GLN A 411 47.87 -17.91 8.32
CA GLN A 411 48.76 -18.33 9.38
C GLN A 411 48.48 -19.75 9.88
N ALA A 412 47.26 -20.24 9.70
CA ALA A 412 46.82 -21.58 10.09
C ALA A 412 46.85 -22.52 8.89
N ARG A 413 47.89 -23.37 8.80
CA ARG A 413 47.94 -24.44 7.78
C ARG A 413 46.95 -25.55 8.15
N ILE A 414 45.82 -25.62 7.48
CA ILE A 414 44.82 -26.66 7.70
C ILE A 414 45.36 -28.01 7.24
N VAL A 415 45.33 -28.99 8.13
CA VAL A 415 45.75 -30.39 7.89
C VAL A 415 44.53 -31.25 7.55
N GLU A 416 43.50 -31.18 8.37
CA GLU A 416 42.25 -31.86 8.17
C GLU A 416 41.06 -31.01 8.62
N GLN A 417 39.92 -31.11 7.92
CA GLN A 417 38.70 -30.41 8.30
C GLN A 417 37.50 -31.35 8.17
N ILE A 418 36.81 -31.55 9.27
CA ILE A 418 35.60 -32.38 9.30
C ILE A 418 34.40 -31.46 9.49
N PRO A 419 33.53 -31.30 8.47
CA PRO A 419 32.39 -30.39 8.52
C PRO A 419 31.37 -30.74 9.61
N PHE A 420 30.50 -29.82 9.94
CA PHE A 420 29.41 -30.02 10.87
C PHE A 420 28.46 -31.14 10.40
N SER A 421 28.05 -32.01 11.32
CA SER A 421 26.97 -32.95 11.06
C SER A 421 25.91 -32.89 12.17
N THR A 422 24.67 -33.19 11.83
CA THR A 422 23.53 -33.20 12.77
C THR A 422 23.65 -34.29 13.84
N GLU A 423 24.38 -35.36 13.55
CA GLU A 423 24.65 -36.44 14.50
C GLU A 423 25.68 -36.02 15.54
N ARG A 424 26.81 -35.45 15.09
CA ARG A 424 27.90 -34.99 15.97
C ARG A 424 27.62 -33.68 16.65
N LYS A 425 26.88 -32.79 15.99
CA LYS A 425 26.52 -31.39 16.40
C LYS A 425 27.73 -30.48 16.60
N TYR A 426 28.90 -30.82 16.04
CA TYR A 426 30.10 -29.99 16.03
C TYR A 426 30.87 -30.15 14.73
N MET A 427 31.72 -29.17 14.45
CA MET A 427 32.72 -29.12 13.37
C MET A 427 34.08 -29.11 14.02
N GLN A 428 35.04 -29.82 13.43
CA GLN A 428 36.45 -29.83 13.90
C GLN A 428 37.42 -29.55 12.75
N THR A 429 38.52 -28.94 13.08
CA THR A 429 39.61 -28.63 12.13
C THR A 429 40.95 -28.81 12.83
N THR A 430 41.81 -29.63 12.26
CA THR A 430 43.20 -29.78 12.66
C THR A 430 44.06 -28.84 11.84
N ALA A 431 44.81 -27.96 12.49
CA ALA A 431 45.64 -26.97 11.80
C ALA A 431 46.95 -26.70 12.53
N VAL A 432 48.02 -26.46 11.77
CA VAL A 432 49.32 -26.06 12.32
C VAL A 432 49.37 -24.54 12.41
N VAL A 433 49.54 -24.02 13.64
CA VAL A 433 49.59 -22.60 13.97
C VAL A 433 50.88 -22.34 14.77
N ASP A 434 51.72 -21.42 14.31
CA ASP A 434 53.00 -21.06 14.94
C ASP A 434 53.89 -22.30 15.22
N GLY A 435 53.89 -23.27 14.29
CA GLY A 435 54.69 -24.52 14.38
C GLY A 435 54.12 -25.59 15.34
N LYS A 436 52.97 -25.36 15.96
CA LYS A 436 52.25 -26.31 16.81
C LYS A 436 50.96 -26.76 16.13
N GLU A 437 50.68 -28.03 16.29
CA GLU A 437 49.41 -28.58 15.76
C GLU A 437 48.30 -28.44 16.79
N TYR A 438 47.15 -27.86 16.34
CA TYR A 438 45.96 -27.64 17.17
C TYR A 438 44.76 -28.34 16.56
N LEU A 439 43.94 -28.93 17.44
CA LEU A 439 42.57 -29.35 17.11
C LEU A 439 41.62 -28.27 17.60
N PHE A 440 40.94 -27.61 16.64
CA PHE A 440 39.88 -26.65 16.91
C PHE A 440 38.52 -27.32 16.77
N ILE A 441 37.66 -27.12 17.77
CA ILE A 441 36.27 -27.64 17.73
C ILE A 441 35.30 -26.49 17.99
N LYS A 442 34.23 -26.40 17.18
CA LYS A 442 33.09 -25.51 17.42
C LYS A 442 31.76 -26.23 17.24
N GLY A 443 30.76 -25.95 18.06
CA GLY A 443 29.46 -26.60 17.96
C GLY A 443 28.55 -26.35 19.14
N ALA A 444 27.65 -27.29 19.39
CA ALA A 444 26.69 -27.23 20.47
C ALA A 444 27.36 -27.16 21.85
N PRO A 445 27.06 -26.12 22.66
CA PRO A 445 27.73 -25.91 23.93
C PRO A 445 27.68 -27.09 24.88
N GLU A 446 26.54 -27.77 24.94
CA GLU A 446 26.32 -28.94 25.79
C GLU A 446 27.28 -30.09 25.47
N ILE A 447 27.69 -30.25 24.22
CA ILE A 447 28.61 -31.29 23.78
C ILE A 447 30.06 -30.88 24.00
N ILE A 448 30.39 -29.63 23.71
CA ILE A 448 31.76 -29.13 23.82
C ILE A 448 32.14 -28.95 25.29
N LEU A 449 31.31 -28.35 26.12
CA LEU A 449 31.54 -28.15 27.53
C LEU A 449 31.73 -29.47 28.30
N ALA A 450 30.97 -30.52 27.91
CA ALA A 450 31.12 -31.85 28.47
C ALA A 450 32.52 -32.49 28.24
N ARG A 451 33.23 -32.03 27.20
CA ARG A 451 34.57 -32.53 26.82
C ARG A 451 35.71 -31.59 27.29
N CYS A 452 35.39 -30.43 27.82
CA CYS A 452 36.37 -29.45 28.28
C CYS A 452 36.80 -29.69 29.72
N GLN A 453 38.10 -29.55 29.97
CA GLN A 453 38.62 -29.44 31.31
C GLN A 453 38.41 -28.04 31.86
N MET A 454 37.47 -27.90 32.81
CA MET A 454 37.18 -26.61 33.46
C MET A 454 36.70 -26.85 34.90
N ALA A 455 36.88 -25.85 35.77
CA ALA A 455 36.40 -25.92 37.14
C ALA A 455 34.86 -25.96 37.19
N ASP A 456 34.29 -26.69 38.16
CA ASP A 456 32.82 -26.81 38.28
C ASP A 456 32.12 -25.47 38.46
N GLU A 457 32.74 -24.51 39.13
CA GLU A 457 32.20 -23.15 39.29
C GLU A 457 32.17 -22.36 37.98
N GLU A 458 33.24 -22.50 37.15
CA GLU A 458 33.33 -21.87 35.84
C GLU A 458 32.31 -22.50 34.88
N ARG A 459 32.16 -23.83 34.92
CA ARG A 459 31.17 -24.54 34.13
C ARG A 459 29.74 -24.07 34.42
N LYS A 460 29.34 -24.01 35.69
CA LYS A 460 28.04 -23.55 36.12
C LYS A 460 27.76 -22.11 35.66
N ALA A 461 28.76 -21.23 35.77
CA ALA A 461 28.62 -19.85 35.36
C ALA A 461 28.37 -19.70 33.83
N VAL A 462 29.10 -20.50 33.01
CA VAL A 462 28.89 -20.53 31.56
C VAL A 462 27.51 -21.12 31.22
N GLU A 463 27.09 -22.18 31.90
CA GLU A 463 25.78 -22.82 31.72
C GLU A 463 24.63 -21.85 32.09
N GLU A 464 24.74 -21.08 33.18
CA GLU A 464 23.76 -20.04 33.55
C GLU A 464 23.65 -18.96 32.48
N LYS A 465 24.79 -18.51 31.95
CA LYS A 465 24.81 -17.51 30.85
C LYS A 465 24.20 -18.08 29.57
N LEU A 466 24.52 -19.30 29.21
CA LEU A 466 23.91 -19.99 28.07
C LEU A 466 22.41 -20.15 28.24
N MET A 467 21.90 -20.47 29.42
CA MET A 467 20.46 -20.51 29.69
C MET A 467 19.80 -19.14 29.54
N GLU A 468 20.49 -18.07 30.00
CA GLU A 468 19.99 -16.69 29.77
C GLU A 468 19.90 -16.37 28.29
N TRP A 469 20.96 -16.67 27.50
CA TRP A 469 20.97 -16.42 26.06
C TRP A 469 19.94 -17.27 25.30
N GLN A 470 19.75 -18.52 25.69
CA GLN A 470 18.72 -19.39 25.13
C GLN A 470 17.29 -18.87 25.44
N ARG A 471 17.05 -18.28 26.63
CA ARG A 471 15.79 -17.58 26.97
C ARG A 471 15.56 -16.37 26.09
N LYS A 472 16.65 -15.64 25.74
CA LYS A 472 16.64 -14.54 24.77
C LYS A 472 16.60 -15.03 23.32
N ALA A 473 16.39 -16.34 23.10
CA ALA A 473 16.33 -16.98 21.79
C ALA A 473 17.57 -16.80 20.90
N MET A 474 18.74 -16.64 21.50
CA MET A 474 20.01 -16.61 20.80
C MET A 474 20.43 -18.02 20.43
N ARG A 475 21.01 -18.20 19.25
CA ARG A 475 21.74 -19.42 18.88
C ARG A 475 23.09 -19.40 19.56
N THR A 476 23.39 -20.42 20.33
CA THR A 476 24.64 -20.51 21.11
C THR A 476 25.62 -21.47 20.47
N LEU A 477 26.89 -21.08 20.43
CA LEU A 477 28.01 -21.89 19.99
C LEU A 477 29.13 -21.86 21.05
N ALA A 478 29.78 -23.00 21.28
CA ALA A 478 31.00 -23.05 22.07
C ALA A 478 32.20 -23.31 21.16
N PHE A 479 33.34 -22.78 21.58
CA PHE A 479 34.65 -22.96 20.98
C PHE A 479 35.60 -23.62 21.99
N ALA A 480 36.34 -24.62 21.54
CA ALA A 480 37.39 -25.26 22.31
C ALA A 480 38.60 -25.59 21.40
N ALA A 481 39.79 -25.65 22.01
CA ALA A 481 41.01 -25.99 21.30
C ALA A 481 41.90 -26.85 22.17
N VAL A 482 42.73 -27.71 21.56
CA VAL A 482 43.79 -28.47 22.25
C VAL A 482 45.02 -28.55 21.34
N ALA A 483 46.22 -28.42 21.94
CA ALA A 483 47.48 -28.61 21.23
C ALA A 483 47.83 -30.14 21.16
N LEU A 484 48.03 -30.63 19.94
CA LEU A 484 48.39 -32.02 19.71
C LEU A 484 49.88 -32.22 19.90
N LEU A 485 50.29 -33.10 20.81
CA LEU A 485 51.71 -33.36 21.12
C LEU A 485 52.32 -34.45 20.22
N SER A 486 51.51 -35.30 19.57
CA SER A 486 51.91 -36.36 18.65
C SER A 486 50.78 -36.79 17.73
N PRO A 487 51.05 -37.15 16.44
CA PRO A 487 50.04 -37.61 15.48
C PRO A 487 49.26 -38.87 15.85
N GLN A 488 49.70 -39.59 16.91
CA GLN A 488 49.05 -40.84 17.37
C GLN A 488 48.02 -40.61 18.52
N ASP A 489 47.92 -39.42 19.05
CA ASP A 489 47.10 -39.11 20.24
C ASP A 489 45.65 -38.65 19.95
N GLU A 490 45.24 -38.59 18.69
CA GLU A 490 43.91 -38.08 18.27
C GLU A 490 42.71 -38.65 19.03
N LYS A 491 42.76 -39.91 19.47
CA LYS A 491 41.64 -40.54 20.20
C LYS A 491 41.63 -40.25 21.72
N LYS A 492 42.79 -39.90 22.30
CA LYS A 492 42.89 -39.55 23.72
C LYS A 492 42.54 -38.07 24.00
N GLU A 493 42.82 -37.17 23.02
CA GLU A 493 42.78 -35.73 23.18
C GLU A 493 41.39 -35.09 22.98
N GLU A 494 40.42 -35.80 22.40
CA GLU A 494 39.01 -35.38 22.36
C GLU A 494 38.34 -35.19 23.74
N LYS A 495 38.98 -35.68 24.84
CA LYS A 495 38.46 -35.57 26.21
C LYS A 495 39.13 -34.46 27.05
N ASP A 496 40.21 -33.86 26.57
CA ASP A 496 41.02 -32.88 27.31
C ASP A 496 41.02 -31.49 26.65
N LEU A 497 39.87 -31.10 26.08
CA LEU A 497 39.69 -29.83 25.37
C LEU A 497 39.79 -28.62 26.34
N CYS A 498 40.46 -27.57 25.89
CA CYS A 498 40.56 -26.31 26.58
C CYS A 498 39.44 -25.36 26.08
N PHE A 499 38.50 -25.04 26.94
CA PHE A 499 37.47 -24.07 26.64
C PHE A 499 38.04 -22.71 26.21
N GLN A 500 37.55 -22.10 25.14
CA GLN A 500 37.96 -20.80 24.63
C GLN A 500 36.89 -19.74 24.85
N ALA A 501 35.70 -19.94 24.32
CA ALA A 501 34.57 -19.02 24.44
C ALA A 501 33.22 -19.69 24.17
N VAL A 502 32.14 -19.06 24.63
CA VAL A 502 30.79 -19.26 24.15
C VAL A 502 30.29 -17.98 23.48
N VAL A 503 29.52 -18.14 22.42
CA VAL A 503 29.03 -17.03 21.57
C VAL A 503 27.54 -17.14 21.42
N GLY A 504 26.84 -16.02 21.69
CA GLY A 504 25.43 -15.84 21.43
C GLY A 504 25.20 -15.11 20.10
N ILE A 505 24.49 -15.74 19.18
CA ILE A 505 24.23 -15.26 17.83
C ILE A 505 22.74 -15.15 17.63
N SER A 506 22.25 -13.99 17.16
CA SER A 506 20.86 -13.80 16.84
C SER A 506 20.68 -12.95 15.59
N ASP A 507 19.49 -12.99 15.02
CA ASP A 507 19.02 -12.07 13.98
C ASP A 507 18.38 -10.88 14.71
N PRO A 508 19.04 -9.70 14.78
CA PRO A 508 18.58 -8.58 15.59
C PRO A 508 17.32 -7.95 15.02
N LEU A 509 16.48 -7.45 15.92
CA LEU A 509 15.35 -6.59 15.54
C LEU A 509 15.83 -5.36 14.77
N ARG A 510 15.01 -4.87 13.88
CA ARG A 510 15.20 -3.56 13.26
C ARG A 510 14.82 -2.47 14.26
N ASP A 511 15.61 -1.41 14.35
CA ASP A 511 15.47 -0.34 15.34
C ASP A 511 14.12 0.41 15.24
N ASP A 512 13.53 0.46 14.05
CA ASP A 512 12.28 1.16 13.76
C ASP A 512 11.01 0.37 14.13
N VAL A 513 11.09 -0.96 14.25
CA VAL A 513 9.94 -1.85 14.45
C VAL A 513 9.17 -1.58 15.75
N PRO A 514 9.81 -1.44 16.95
CA PRO A 514 9.04 -1.22 18.17
C PRO A 514 8.22 0.07 18.14
N GLN A 515 8.75 1.13 17.50
CA GLN A 515 8.04 2.38 17.35
C GLN A 515 6.86 2.24 16.34
N ALA A 516 7.08 1.57 15.22
CA ALA A 516 6.07 1.37 14.19
C ALA A 516 4.91 0.48 14.68
N VAL A 517 5.22 -0.60 15.42
CA VAL A 517 4.19 -1.45 16.05
C VAL A 517 3.36 -0.66 17.06
N ARG A 518 3.99 0.17 17.91
CA ARG A 518 3.26 1.06 18.82
C ARG A 518 2.35 2.04 18.07
N GLN A 519 2.79 2.57 16.93
CA GLN A 519 1.94 3.45 16.09
C GLN A 519 0.73 2.70 15.52
N CYS A 520 0.92 1.47 15.03
CA CYS A 520 -0.17 0.63 14.55
C CYS A 520 -1.19 0.31 15.66
N ARG A 521 -0.72 -0.11 16.85
CA ARG A 521 -1.58 -0.36 18.01
C ARG A 521 -2.35 0.88 18.46
N LYS A 522 -1.70 2.06 18.49
CA LYS A 522 -2.36 3.33 18.76
C LYS A 522 -3.43 3.67 17.73
N ALA A 523 -3.22 3.25 16.50
CA ALA A 523 -4.17 3.38 15.40
C ALA A 523 -5.32 2.35 15.45
N GLY A 524 -5.40 1.52 16.50
CA GLY A 524 -6.40 0.46 16.66
C GLY A 524 -6.17 -0.74 15.74
N ILE A 525 -4.94 -0.95 15.26
CA ILE A 525 -4.57 -2.09 14.43
C ILE A 525 -3.86 -3.12 15.30
N GLU A 526 -4.34 -4.34 15.27
CA GLU A 526 -3.71 -5.47 15.95
C GLU A 526 -2.58 -6.02 15.09
N VAL A 527 -1.41 -6.25 15.70
CA VAL A 527 -0.26 -6.86 15.02
C VAL A 527 -0.08 -8.28 15.58
N LYS A 528 -0.09 -9.28 14.71
CA LYS A 528 0.09 -10.70 15.02
C LYS A 528 1.36 -11.22 14.35
N ILE A 529 2.16 -11.99 15.09
CA ILE A 529 3.36 -12.65 14.56
C ILE A 529 3.00 -14.07 14.12
N ILE A 530 3.33 -14.42 12.90
CA ILE A 530 3.13 -15.78 12.36
C ILE A 530 4.44 -16.24 11.73
N THR A 531 5.16 -17.14 12.40
CA THR A 531 6.51 -17.53 11.97
C THR A 531 6.73 -19.03 12.01
N GLY A 532 7.61 -19.52 11.13
CA GLY A 532 8.13 -20.90 11.20
C GLY A 532 9.08 -21.16 12.35
N ASP A 533 9.55 -20.13 13.07
CA ASP A 533 10.49 -20.21 14.16
C ASP A 533 9.93 -20.90 15.41
N THR A 534 10.82 -21.19 16.36
CA THR A 534 10.47 -21.77 17.65
C THR A 534 9.64 -20.82 18.51
N SER A 535 8.83 -21.39 19.41
CA SER A 535 7.97 -20.62 20.33
C SER A 535 8.78 -19.64 21.19
N ALA A 536 9.96 -20.05 21.66
CA ALA A 536 10.83 -19.19 22.48
C ALA A 536 11.27 -17.93 21.71
N THR A 537 11.73 -18.09 20.46
CA THR A 537 12.16 -16.96 19.61
C THR A 537 11.00 -16.04 19.29
N ALA A 538 9.84 -16.60 18.92
CA ALA A 538 8.67 -15.82 18.54
C ALA A 538 8.10 -15.00 19.71
N LEU A 539 8.04 -15.59 20.91
CA LEU A 539 7.58 -14.94 22.12
C LEU A 539 8.52 -13.84 22.59
N GLU A 540 9.84 -14.07 22.51
CA GLU A 540 10.84 -13.08 22.91
C GLU A 540 10.76 -11.83 22.03
N ILE A 541 10.65 -12.02 20.72
CA ILE A 541 10.46 -10.90 19.79
C ILE A 541 9.14 -10.17 20.05
N ALA A 542 8.05 -10.90 20.31
CA ALA A 542 6.76 -10.30 20.65
C ALA A 542 6.82 -9.43 21.91
N ARG A 543 7.65 -9.81 22.90
CA ARG A 543 7.92 -8.99 24.11
C ARG A 543 8.71 -7.73 23.76
N GLN A 544 9.83 -7.88 23.02
CA GLN A 544 10.71 -6.75 22.67
C GLN A 544 9.98 -5.67 21.85
N ILE A 545 9.02 -6.04 21.00
CA ILE A 545 8.23 -5.09 20.21
C ILE A 545 6.93 -4.64 20.90
N GLY A 546 6.65 -5.17 22.11
CA GLY A 546 5.52 -4.76 22.94
C GLY A 546 4.15 -5.30 22.49
N ILE A 547 4.11 -6.44 21.80
CA ILE A 547 2.85 -7.17 21.49
C ILE A 547 2.37 -7.94 22.73
N ILE A 548 3.32 -8.51 23.51
CA ILE A 548 3.07 -9.17 24.78
C ILE A 548 3.74 -8.34 25.88
N GLU A 549 3.04 -8.01 26.96
CA GLU A 549 3.56 -7.24 28.08
C GLU A 549 4.16 -8.16 29.15
N GLU A 550 5.28 -7.73 29.79
CA GLU A 550 5.83 -8.44 30.96
C GLU A 550 4.95 -8.25 32.19
N LYS A 551 4.83 -9.31 33.02
CA LYS A 551 4.20 -9.24 34.32
C LYS A 551 4.98 -8.30 35.25
N GLY A 552 4.64 -7.02 35.34
CA GLY A 552 5.30 -6.15 36.29
C GLY A 552 4.88 -4.69 36.37
N GLU A 553 4.36 -4.12 35.30
CA GLU A 553 4.09 -2.66 35.26
C GLU A 553 2.66 -2.31 34.84
N ARG A 554 1.67 -2.64 35.66
CA ARG A 554 0.45 -1.86 35.88
C ARG A 554 -0.48 -2.55 36.88
N LYS A 555 -0.43 -2.10 38.11
CA LYS A 555 -1.61 -2.11 38.98
C LYS A 555 -2.60 -1.14 38.39
N GLU A 556 -3.81 -1.64 38.06
CA GLU A 556 -5.00 -0.95 37.55
C GLU A 556 -5.27 -1.25 36.07
N GLU A 557 -5.81 -2.43 35.83
CA GLU A 557 -7.03 -2.68 35.09
C GLU A 557 -7.31 -4.18 35.07
N ARG A 558 -8.40 -4.55 35.72
CA ARG A 558 -8.97 -5.87 35.70
C ARG A 558 -9.36 -6.21 34.27
N ASP A 559 -8.76 -7.25 33.71
CA ASP A 559 -9.34 -8.28 32.85
C ASP A 559 -8.27 -8.97 31.99
N CYS A 560 -7.33 -9.65 32.67
CA CYS A 560 -6.64 -10.80 32.08
C CYS A 560 -6.67 -11.91 33.13
N ARG A 561 -7.74 -12.69 33.10
CA ARG A 561 -7.88 -13.89 33.92
C ARG A 561 -6.83 -14.90 33.48
N SER A 562 -6.30 -15.67 34.40
CA SER A 562 -5.23 -16.67 34.32
C SER A 562 -5.31 -17.72 33.18
N ASN A 563 -6.36 -17.69 32.36
CA ASN A 563 -6.52 -18.52 31.15
C ASN A 563 -6.14 -17.82 29.84
N GLU A 564 -6.03 -16.47 29.80
CA GLU A 564 -5.77 -15.72 28.55
C GLU A 564 -4.29 -15.72 28.11
N GLU A 565 -3.35 -15.95 29.01
CA GLU A 565 -1.93 -16.13 28.64
C GLU A 565 -1.70 -17.40 27.82
N ARG A 566 -2.54 -18.42 27.98
CA ARG A 566 -2.50 -19.66 27.18
C ARG A 566 -3.10 -19.47 25.79
N ASP A 567 -3.97 -18.48 25.61
CA ASP A 567 -4.68 -18.23 24.34
C ASP A 567 -3.94 -17.27 23.40
N CYS A 568 -2.99 -16.45 23.89
CA CYS A 568 -2.28 -15.49 23.05
C CYS A 568 -1.15 -16.13 22.20
N HIS A 569 -0.70 -17.33 22.52
CA HIS A 569 0.31 -18.09 21.77
C HIS A 569 -0.21 -19.48 21.41
N ILE A 570 0.03 -19.89 20.16
CA ILE A 570 -0.27 -21.24 19.67
C ILE A 570 0.81 -21.71 18.70
N SER A 571 1.07 -23.00 18.66
CA SER A 571 1.89 -23.59 17.60
C SER A 571 1.05 -23.93 16.36
N GLY A 572 1.67 -23.95 15.17
CA GLY A 572 1.00 -24.34 13.95
C GLY A 572 0.34 -25.73 14.03
N ALA A 573 1.01 -26.69 14.67
CA ALA A 573 0.47 -28.05 14.86
C ALA A 573 -0.78 -28.07 15.75
N GLU A 574 -0.78 -27.31 16.86
CA GLU A 574 -1.94 -27.17 17.73
C GLU A 574 -3.09 -26.47 17.00
N PHE A 575 -2.81 -25.41 16.24
CA PHE A 575 -3.82 -24.69 15.46
C PHE A 575 -4.42 -25.55 14.34
N ALA A 576 -3.62 -26.37 13.68
CA ALA A 576 -4.08 -27.31 12.65
C ALA A 576 -5.01 -28.40 13.22
N ALA A 577 -4.83 -28.79 14.49
CA ALA A 577 -5.65 -29.80 15.17
C ALA A 577 -7.03 -29.25 15.64
N LEU A 578 -7.24 -27.92 15.67
CA LEU A 578 -8.50 -27.32 16.06
C LEU A 578 -9.59 -27.55 15.00
N SER A 579 -10.84 -27.74 15.46
CA SER A 579 -12.00 -27.64 14.56
C SER A 579 -12.14 -26.22 13.99
N ASP A 580 -12.89 -26.05 12.89
CA ASP A 580 -13.09 -24.72 12.29
C ASP A 580 -13.83 -23.78 13.22
N GLU A 581 -14.80 -24.28 14.01
CA GLU A 581 -15.52 -23.47 15.00
C GLU A 581 -14.62 -23.00 16.13
N GLU A 582 -13.72 -23.86 16.59
CA GLU A 582 -12.77 -23.53 17.65
C GLU A 582 -11.66 -22.61 17.17
N ALA A 583 -11.14 -22.85 15.95
CA ALA A 583 -10.19 -21.97 15.29
C ALA A 583 -10.79 -20.58 15.08
N LEU A 584 -12.07 -20.49 14.67
CA LEU A 584 -12.76 -19.22 14.50
C LEU A 584 -12.87 -18.46 15.83
N ARG A 585 -13.23 -19.14 16.94
CA ARG A 585 -13.32 -18.49 18.26
C ARG A 585 -11.97 -18.01 18.79
N ARG A 586 -10.88 -18.76 18.55
CA ARG A 586 -9.55 -18.47 19.09
C ARG A 586 -8.76 -17.48 18.24
N ALA A 587 -9.02 -17.38 16.92
CA ALA A 587 -8.28 -16.53 15.99
C ALA A 587 -8.07 -15.07 16.44
N PRO A 588 -9.08 -14.35 17.02
CA PRO A 588 -8.88 -12.98 17.49
C PRO A 588 -7.84 -12.88 18.61
N TYR A 589 -7.79 -13.86 19.50
CA TYR A 589 -6.95 -13.82 20.70
C TYR A 589 -5.51 -14.23 20.41
N ILE A 590 -5.23 -15.00 19.34
CA ILE A 590 -3.90 -15.41 18.94
C ILE A 590 -3.09 -14.16 18.53
N ARG A 591 -2.02 -13.87 19.27
CA ARG A 591 -1.06 -12.81 18.96
C ARG A 591 0.23 -13.34 18.34
N VAL A 592 0.60 -14.58 18.70
CA VAL A 592 1.81 -15.25 18.21
C VAL A 592 1.47 -16.67 17.77
N MET A 593 1.79 -17.02 16.54
CA MET A 593 1.77 -18.38 16.02
C MET A 593 3.19 -18.79 15.66
N SER A 594 3.72 -19.81 16.34
CA SER A 594 5.06 -20.34 16.12
C SER A 594 5.02 -21.65 15.32
N ARG A 595 6.12 -22.03 14.67
CA ARG A 595 6.24 -23.24 13.83
C ARG A 595 5.06 -23.38 12.85
N ALA A 596 4.62 -22.26 12.31
CA ALA A 596 3.51 -22.19 11.38
C ALA A 596 3.94 -22.70 10.00
N ARG A 597 3.13 -23.57 9.42
CA ARG A 597 3.25 -24.01 8.04
C ARG A 597 2.50 -23.02 7.12
N PRO A 598 2.74 -23.03 5.80
CA PRO A 598 2.01 -22.18 4.86
C PRO A 598 0.48 -22.28 4.99
N ASN A 599 -0.05 -23.49 5.13
CA ASN A 599 -1.49 -23.73 5.30
C ASN A 599 -2.03 -23.19 6.63
N ASP A 600 -1.23 -23.22 7.71
CA ASP A 600 -1.64 -22.67 9.01
C ASP A 600 -1.74 -21.15 8.95
N LYS A 601 -0.78 -20.49 8.24
CA LYS A 601 -0.82 -19.05 7.96
C LYS A 601 -2.09 -18.67 7.18
N LEU A 602 -2.37 -19.39 6.10
CA LEU A 602 -3.57 -19.19 5.27
C LEU A 602 -4.85 -19.37 6.08
N ARG A 603 -4.96 -20.47 6.84
CA ARG A 603 -6.15 -20.78 7.65
C ARG A 603 -6.42 -19.70 8.70
N LEU A 604 -5.41 -19.18 9.39
CA LEU A 604 -5.59 -18.07 10.34
C LEU A 604 -6.13 -16.82 9.66
N VAL A 605 -5.59 -16.46 8.49
CA VAL A 605 -6.09 -15.32 7.71
C VAL A 605 -7.56 -15.51 7.33
N GLN A 606 -7.95 -16.70 6.88
CA GLN A 606 -9.34 -17.05 6.56
C GLN A 606 -10.27 -16.91 7.77
N MET A 607 -9.85 -17.40 8.95
CA MET A 607 -10.65 -17.29 10.19
C MET A 607 -10.86 -15.83 10.61
N LEU A 608 -9.82 -15.00 10.54
CA LEU A 608 -9.92 -13.57 10.84
C LEU A 608 -10.86 -12.84 9.86
N GLN A 609 -10.77 -13.16 8.57
CA GLN A 609 -11.64 -12.55 7.56
C GLN A 609 -13.11 -12.96 7.74
N ARG A 610 -13.39 -14.23 8.11
CA ARG A 610 -14.75 -14.70 8.43
C ARG A 610 -15.37 -13.96 9.61
N GLN A 611 -14.55 -13.40 10.51
CA GLN A 611 -15.01 -12.55 11.62
C GLN A 611 -15.21 -11.08 11.23
N GLY A 612 -14.97 -10.73 9.97
CA GLY A 612 -15.12 -9.37 9.45
C GLY A 612 -13.88 -8.49 9.64
N GLU A 613 -12.73 -9.07 10.01
CA GLU A 613 -11.47 -8.34 10.11
C GLU A 613 -10.88 -8.06 8.71
N VAL A 614 -10.30 -6.88 8.55
CA VAL A 614 -9.54 -6.50 7.35
C VAL A 614 -8.09 -6.87 7.57
N VAL A 615 -7.66 -7.97 6.97
CA VAL A 615 -6.34 -8.56 7.22
C VAL A 615 -5.32 -8.13 6.17
N ALA A 616 -4.20 -7.58 6.62
CA ALA A 616 -2.97 -7.45 5.84
C ALA A 616 -1.98 -8.55 6.25
N VAL A 617 -1.25 -9.10 5.30
CA VAL A 617 -0.23 -10.15 5.55
C VAL A 617 1.10 -9.68 5.00
N THR A 618 2.19 -9.84 5.77
CA THR A 618 3.55 -9.64 5.25
C THR A 618 4.25 -10.98 5.04
N GLY A 619 5.09 -11.05 4.01
CA GLY A 619 5.90 -12.25 3.74
C GLY A 619 6.99 -11.96 2.71
N ASP A 620 8.05 -12.76 2.72
CA ASP A 620 9.19 -12.66 1.80
C ASP A 620 9.48 -13.96 1.03
N GLY A 621 8.92 -15.07 1.50
CA GLY A 621 9.15 -16.40 0.97
C GLY A 621 8.03 -16.94 0.08
N THR A 622 8.34 -18.01 -0.64
CA THR A 622 7.37 -18.84 -1.38
C THR A 622 6.28 -19.39 -0.47
N ASN A 623 6.65 -19.69 0.76
CA ASN A 623 5.76 -20.23 1.79
C ASN A 623 4.65 -19.27 2.22
N ASP A 624 4.83 -17.96 1.96
CA ASP A 624 3.88 -16.91 2.32
C ASP A 624 2.89 -16.61 1.20
N ALA A 625 3.21 -17.00 -0.03
CA ALA A 625 2.44 -16.65 -1.21
C ALA A 625 0.93 -16.99 -1.10
N PRO A 626 0.47 -18.14 -0.60
CA PRO A 626 -0.95 -18.43 -0.44
C PRO A 626 -1.63 -17.44 0.54
N ALA A 627 -0.98 -17.10 1.64
CA ALA A 627 -1.52 -16.15 2.63
C ALA A 627 -1.52 -14.72 2.10
N LEU A 628 -0.45 -14.30 1.37
CA LEU A 628 -0.35 -13.00 0.70
C LEU A 628 -1.46 -12.79 -0.32
N HIS A 629 -1.71 -13.82 -1.16
CA HIS A 629 -2.73 -13.75 -2.20
C HIS A 629 -4.16 -13.70 -1.64
N TYR A 630 -4.41 -14.44 -0.56
CA TYR A 630 -5.74 -14.53 0.04
C TYR A 630 -6.09 -13.36 0.97
N ALA A 631 -5.08 -12.66 1.48
CA ALA A 631 -5.26 -11.49 2.34
C ALA A 631 -6.05 -10.37 1.63
N HIS A 632 -6.68 -9.48 2.40
CA HIS A 632 -7.25 -8.25 1.82
C HIS A 632 -6.17 -7.33 1.25
N VAL A 633 -4.97 -7.36 1.85
CA VAL A 633 -3.76 -6.70 1.31
C VAL A 633 -2.54 -7.59 1.57
N GLY A 634 -1.96 -8.12 0.52
CA GLY A 634 -0.67 -8.80 0.57
C GLY A 634 0.49 -7.80 0.49
N LEU A 635 1.45 -7.91 1.42
CA LEU A 635 2.61 -7.03 1.55
C LEU A 635 3.89 -7.85 1.39
N SER A 636 4.54 -7.78 0.24
CA SER A 636 5.86 -8.42 0.05
C SER A 636 7.00 -7.49 0.44
N LEU A 637 8.14 -8.07 0.81
CA LEU A 637 9.37 -7.32 1.04
C LEU A 637 10.10 -7.05 -0.29
N GLY A 638 10.89 -5.98 -0.34
CA GLY A 638 11.75 -5.65 -1.48
C GLY A 638 12.83 -6.71 -1.71
N SER A 639 13.36 -7.31 -0.64
CA SER A 639 14.29 -8.44 -0.66
C SER A 639 13.60 -9.79 -0.91
N GLY A 640 12.26 -9.86 -0.84
CA GLY A 640 11.49 -11.10 -0.97
C GLY A 640 11.59 -11.75 -2.34
N THR A 641 11.19 -13.03 -2.41
CA THR A 641 11.17 -13.84 -3.64
C THR A 641 10.22 -13.27 -4.69
N SER A 642 10.42 -13.62 -5.93
CA SER A 642 9.53 -13.23 -7.03
C SER A 642 8.11 -13.75 -6.81
N VAL A 643 7.96 -14.95 -6.21
CA VAL A 643 6.67 -15.55 -5.83
C VAL A 643 5.91 -14.67 -4.85
N ALA A 644 6.56 -14.30 -3.74
CA ALA A 644 5.95 -13.43 -2.75
C ALA A 644 5.53 -12.07 -3.35
N LYS A 645 6.40 -11.48 -4.19
CA LYS A 645 6.11 -10.23 -4.89
C LYS A 645 4.93 -10.36 -5.86
N ALA A 646 4.84 -11.44 -6.62
CA ALA A 646 3.74 -11.68 -7.56
C ALA A 646 2.40 -11.90 -6.84
N ALA A 647 2.41 -12.58 -5.68
CA ALA A 647 1.23 -12.82 -4.86
C ALA A 647 0.77 -11.57 -4.09
N SER A 648 1.60 -10.55 -3.95
CA SER A 648 1.33 -9.36 -3.14
C SER A 648 0.65 -8.23 -3.91
N ASP A 649 0.01 -7.33 -3.16
CA ASP A 649 -0.61 -6.11 -3.68
C ASP A 649 0.29 -4.89 -3.56
N ILE A 650 1.18 -4.88 -2.55
CA ILE A 650 2.15 -3.81 -2.29
C ILE A 650 3.50 -4.45 -1.98
N THR A 651 4.58 -3.92 -2.57
CA THR A 651 5.96 -4.30 -2.23
C THR A 651 6.61 -3.20 -1.39
N ILE A 652 7.14 -3.57 -0.23
CA ILE A 652 7.84 -2.69 0.71
C ILE A 652 9.32 -2.65 0.32
N ILE A 653 9.75 -1.60 -0.37
CA ILE A 653 11.06 -1.54 -1.04
C ILE A 653 12.24 -1.59 -0.05
N ASP A 654 12.08 -0.99 1.12
CA ASP A 654 13.09 -0.89 2.17
C ASP A 654 12.99 -1.97 3.26
N ASP A 655 12.11 -2.94 3.08
CA ASP A 655 11.81 -4.02 4.03
C ASP A 655 11.45 -3.53 5.45
N SER A 656 11.05 -2.27 5.60
CA SER A 656 10.81 -1.62 6.88
C SER A 656 9.34 -1.72 7.32
N PHE A 657 9.10 -2.17 8.54
CA PHE A 657 7.76 -2.17 9.15
C PHE A 657 7.19 -0.75 9.28
N ARG A 658 8.05 0.26 9.40
CA ARG A 658 7.66 1.68 9.40
C ARG A 658 6.99 2.09 8.08
N SER A 659 7.45 1.54 6.96
CA SER A 659 6.83 1.79 5.65
C SER A 659 5.44 1.20 5.57
N ILE A 660 5.18 0.04 6.23
CA ILE A 660 3.83 -0.54 6.38
C ILE A 660 2.92 0.40 7.16
N ALA A 661 3.37 0.91 8.31
CA ALA A 661 2.59 1.90 9.08
C ALA A 661 2.32 3.18 8.27
N SER A 662 3.27 3.60 7.44
CA SER A 662 3.08 4.73 6.52
C SER A 662 2.04 4.43 5.43
N ALA A 663 1.99 3.20 4.90
CA ALA A 663 0.97 2.79 3.93
C ALA A 663 -0.45 2.87 4.53
N VAL A 664 -0.63 2.45 5.77
CA VAL A 664 -1.91 2.63 6.50
C VAL A 664 -2.28 4.11 6.61
N MET A 665 -1.33 4.96 7.02
CA MET A 665 -1.55 6.41 7.12
C MET A 665 -1.97 7.02 5.79
N TRP A 666 -1.33 6.63 4.69
CA TRP A 666 -1.68 7.08 3.35
C TRP A 666 -3.07 6.62 2.91
N GLY A 667 -3.43 5.35 3.16
CA GLY A 667 -4.75 4.81 2.84
C GLY A 667 -5.88 5.52 3.61
N ARG A 668 -5.69 5.79 4.91
CA ARG A 668 -6.64 6.55 5.75
C ARG A 668 -6.76 8.00 5.29
N SER A 669 -5.64 8.63 4.91
CA SER A 669 -5.63 10.00 4.42
C SER A 669 -6.34 10.13 3.07
N LEU A 670 -6.17 9.15 2.18
CA LEU A 670 -6.89 9.06 0.91
C LEU A 670 -8.40 9.08 1.14
N TYR A 671 -8.89 8.20 2.01
CA TYR A 671 -10.32 8.11 2.34
C TYR A 671 -10.87 9.43 2.92
N GLN A 672 -10.13 10.05 3.84
CA GLN A 672 -10.49 11.35 4.41
C GLN A 672 -10.55 12.45 3.34
N ASN A 673 -9.62 12.46 2.39
CA ASN A 673 -9.60 13.45 1.30
C ASN A 673 -10.80 13.27 0.35
N ILE A 674 -11.21 12.03 0.09
CA ILE A 674 -12.42 11.73 -0.68
C ILE A 674 -13.68 12.19 0.08
N GLN A 675 -13.76 11.99 1.39
CA GLN A 675 -14.87 12.51 2.22
C GLN A 675 -14.93 14.04 2.20
N ARG A 676 -13.78 14.74 2.21
CA ARG A 676 -13.69 16.21 2.09
C ARG A 676 -14.25 16.71 0.76
N PHE A 677 -13.89 16.03 -0.32
CA PHE A 677 -14.41 16.34 -1.64
C PHE A 677 -15.93 16.10 -1.71
N LEU A 678 -16.40 14.93 -1.24
CA LEU A 678 -17.84 14.64 -1.21
C LEU A 678 -18.63 15.65 -0.38
N TYR A 679 -18.10 16.06 0.77
CA TYR A 679 -18.72 17.13 1.57
C TYR A 679 -18.85 18.41 0.76
N PHE A 680 -17.76 18.86 0.14
CA PHE A 680 -17.74 20.09 -0.66
C PHE A 680 -18.78 20.03 -1.79
N GLN A 681 -18.71 19.00 -2.61
CA GLN A 681 -19.58 18.85 -3.79
C GLN A 681 -21.07 18.73 -3.41
N LEU A 682 -21.38 17.95 -2.38
CA LEU A 682 -22.79 17.76 -1.96
C LEU A 682 -23.38 19.03 -1.33
N VAL A 683 -22.58 19.89 -0.68
CA VAL A 683 -23.03 21.21 -0.23
C VAL A 683 -23.40 22.09 -1.43
N VAL A 684 -22.55 22.12 -2.45
CA VAL A 684 -22.83 22.85 -3.72
C VAL A 684 -24.14 22.37 -4.33
N ASN A 685 -24.29 21.05 -4.53
CA ASN A 685 -25.46 20.47 -5.21
C ASN A 685 -26.76 20.69 -4.43
N VAL A 686 -26.74 20.51 -3.09
CA VAL A 686 -27.93 20.76 -2.25
C VAL A 686 -28.33 22.23 -2.32
N THR A 687 -27.38 23.15 -2.21
CA THR A 687 -27.65 24.61 -2.28
C THR A 687 -28.23 25.00 -3.63
N ALA A 688 -27.58 24.58 -4.72
CA ALA A 688 -27.98 24.93 -6.09
C ALA A 688 -29.34 24.31 -6.45
N LEU A 689 -29.59 23.04 -6.11
CA LEU A 689 -30.87 22.37 -6.37
C LEU A 689 -32.04 23.10 -5.67
N LEU A 690 -31.85 23.44 -4.38
CA LEU A 690 -32.87 24.16 -3.62
C LEU A 690 -33.09 25.61 -4.14
N LEU A 691 -32.04 26.30 -4.59
CA LEU A 691 -32.14 27.64 -5.14
C LEU A 691 -32.92 27.65 -6.44
N VAL A 692 -32.64 26.74 -7.37
CA VAL A 692 -33.38 26.69 -8.64
C VAL A 692 -34.84 26.31 -8.41
N LEU A 693 -35.07 25.31 -7.53
CA LEU A 693 -36.42 24.90 -7.18
C LEU A 693 -37.22 26.05 -6.53
N ALA A 694 -36.61 26.76 -5.57
CA ALA A 694 -37.28 27.89 -4.89
C ALA A 694 -37.44 29.11 -5.79
N GLY A 695 -36.45 29.40 -6.65
CA GLY A 695 -36.51 30.48 -7.63
C GLY A 695 -37.69 30.35 -8.58
N ALA A 696 -37.97 29.16 -9.02
CA ALA A 696 -39.07 28.87 -9.90
C ALA A 696 -40.47 29.11 -9.22
N PHE A 697 -40.58 28.89 -7.88
CA PHE A 697 -41.85 29.18 -7.16
C PHE A 697 -42.15 30.67 -6.98
N ILE A 698 -41.14 31.52 -7.07
CA ILE A 698 -41.35 32.99 -6.96
C ILE A 698 -41.42 33.68 -8.33
N GLU A 699 -41.71 32.91 -9.41
CA GLU A 699 -41.84 33.39 -10.78
C GLU A 699 -40.65 34.25 -11.26
N THR A 700 -39.46 33.97 -10.77
CA THR A 700 -38.25 34.56 -11.28
C THR A 700 -37.70 33.78 -12.46
N ASP A 701 -37.08 34.48 -13.39
CA ASP A 701 -36.13 33.87 -14.32
C ASP A 701 -35.15 32.94 -13.54
N LEU A 702 -34.66 31.88 -14.18
CA LEU A 702 -33.72 30.94 -13.57
C LEU A 702 -32.58 31.71 -12.87
N PRO A 703 -32.45 31.58 -11.54
CA PRO A 703 -31.46 32.35 -10.79
C PRO A 703 -30.03 32.00 -11.16
N LEU A 704 -29.83 30.82 -11.73
CA LEU A 704 -28.56 30.34 -12.29
C LEU A 704 -28.84 29.71 -13.67
N THR A 705 -28.09 30.13 -14.68
CA THR A 705 -28.16 29.55 -16.04
C THR A 705 -27.43 28.21 -16.14
N VAL A 706 -27.74 27.42 -17.17
CA VAL A 706 -27.05 26.15 -17.45
C VAL A 706 -25.54 26.37 -17.59
N THR A 707 -25.10 27.43 -18.25
CA THR A 707 -23.68 27.76 -18.45
C THR A 707 -22.97 28.11 -17.13
N GLN A 708 -23.63 28.86 -16.25
CA GLN A 708 -23.12 29.18 -14.90
C GLN A 708 -22.98 27.91 -14.03
N ILE A 709 -23.96 27.03 -14.11
CA ILE A 709 -23.96 25.76 -13.39
C ILE A 709 -22.84 24.83 -13.89
N LEU A 710 -22.64 24.74 -15.20
CA LEU A 710 -21.55 23.99 -15.80
C LEU A 710 -20.17 24.52 -15.36
N TRP A 711 -20.03 25.86 -15.23
CA TRP A 711 -18.82 26.44 -14.64
C TRP A 711 -18.57 25.92 -13.21
N VAL A 712 -19.61 25.91 -12.38
CA VAL A 712 -19.50 25.52 -10.97
C VAL A 712 -19.29 24.01 -10.86
N ASN A 713 -20.21 23.20 -11.39
CA ASN A 713 -20.19 21.74 -11.15
C ASN A 713 -19.11 21.00 -11.93
N LEU A 714 -18.73 21.51 -13.11
CA LEU A 714 -17.82 20.79 -13.97
C LEU A 714 -16.39 21.30 -13.84
N ILE A 715 -16.17 22.60 -13.94
CA ILE A 715 -14.84 23.18 -13.93
C ILE A 715 -14.37 23.37 -12.48
N MET A 716 -15.11 24.12 -11.68
CA MET A 716 -14.73 24.43 -10.31
C MET A 716 -14.65 23.16 -9.44
N ASP A 717 -15.64 22.24 -9.52
CA ASP A 717 -15.65 21.00 -8.74
C ASP A 717 -14.52 20.06 -9.14
N THR A 718 -14.18 19.99 -10.44
CA THR A 718 -13.04 19.18 -10.90
C THR A 718 -11.72 19.67 -10.31
N PHE A 719 -11.47 20.97 -10.36
CA PHE A 719 -10.27 21.55 -9.76
C PHE A 719 -10.27 21.47 -8.23
N ALA A 720 -11.43 21.65 -7.58
CA ALA A 720 -11.59 21.47 -6.15
C ALA A 720 -11.31 20.01 -5.73
N ALA A 721 -11.78 19.04 -6.51
CA ALA A 721 -11.48 17.62 -6.31
C ALA A 721 -9.98 17.34 -6.36
N MET A 722 -9.29 17.88 -7.36
CA MET A 722 -7.83 17.78 -7.49
C MET A 722 -7.10 18.40 -6.29
N ALA A 723 -7.53 19.57 -5.87
CA ALA A 723 -6.96 20.28 -4.73
C ALA A 723 -7.11 19.48 -3.42
N LEU A 724 -8.33 18.99 -3.13
CA LEU A 724 -8.61 18.21 -1.92
C LEU A 724 -7.96 16.83 -1.94
N ALA A 725 -7.93 16.16 -3.11
CA ALA A 725 -7.21 14.90 -3.28
C ALA A 725 -5.69 15.05 -3.09
N SER A 726 -5.16 16.24 -3.41
CA SER A 726 -3.72 16.54 -3.29
C SER A 726 -3.28 16.95 -1.88
N LEU A 727 -4.18 17.04 -0.90
CA LEU A 727 -3.82 17.41 0.47
C LEU A 727 -2.79 16.42 1.07
N PRO A 728 -1.82 16.91 1.84
CA PRO A 728 -0.83 16.04 2.50
C PRO A 728 -1.50 15.14 3.53
N PRO A 729 -0.89 13.97 3.85
CA PRO A 729 -1.43 13.08 4.87
C PRO A 729 -1.39 13.75 6.24
N SER A 730 -2.41 13.50 7.03
CA SER A 730 -2.46 13.92 8.43
C SER A 730 -2.04 12.76 9.33
N ARG A 731 -1.05 12.98 10.20
CA ARG A 731 -0.69 12.01 11.24
C ARG A 731 -1.83 11.73 12.22
N GLU A 732 -2.81 12.60 12.30
CA GLU A 732 -4.01 12.46 13.15
C GLU A 732 -4.87 11.26 12.77
N VAL A 733 -4.81 10.82 11.51
CA VAL A 733 -5.57 9.64 11.06
C VAL A 733 -5.12 8.37 11.77
N MET A 734 -3.87 8.35 12.29
CA MET A 734 -3.32 7.24 13.07
C MET A 734 -3.73 7.27 14.56
N ASN A 735 -4.48 8.28 14.99
CA ASN A 735 -5.06 8.34 16.34
C ASN A 735 -6.54 7.89 16.36
N LYS A 736 -7.07 7.40 15.23
CA LYS A 736 -8.44 6.94 15.07
C LYS A 736 -8.45 5.43 14.86
N PRO A 737 -9.48 4.71 15.34
CA PRO A 737 -9.64 3.29 15.03
C PRO A 737 -9.88 3.09 13.54
N PRO A 738 -9.65 1.87 13.02
CA PRO A 738 -9.99 1.51 11.65
C PRO A 738 -11.50 1.69 11.39
N ARG A 739 -11.86 2.02 10.16
CA ARG A 739 -13.27 2.04 9.74
C ARG A 739 -13.78 0.62 9.52
N ARG A 740 -15.08 0.42 9.69
CA ARG A 740 -15.73 -0.83 9.29
C ARG A 740 -15.84 -0.92 7.78
N GLN A 741 -15.74 -2.10 7.21
CA GLN A 741 -15.84 -2.31 5.74
C GLN A 741 -17.22 -1.91 5.19
N ASP A 742 -18.27 -2.13 5.95
CA ASP A 742 -19.68 -1.85 5.61
C ASP A 742 -20.08 -0.39 5.85
N GLU A 743 -19.19 0.42 6.47
CA GLU A 743 -19.48 1.82 6.77
C GLU A 743 -19.60 2.65 5.50
N PHE A 744 -20.76 3.30 5.33
CA PHE A 744 -21.01 4.16 4.18
C PHE A 744 -20.12 5.41 4.21
N ILE A 745 -19.57 5.81 3.04
CA ILE A 745 -18.58 6.89 2.94
C ILE A 745 -19.10 8.22 3.52
N ILE A 746 -20.40 8.50 3.40
CA ILE A 746 -21.05 9.66 4.02
C ILE A 746 -21.57 9.25 5.40
N THR A 747 -20.74 9.43 6.41
CA THR A 747 -21.09 9.15 7.80
C THR A 747 -22.17 10.11 8.31
N LYS A 748 -22.86 9.72 9.41
CA LYS A 748 -23.91 10.55 10.04
C LYS A 748 -23.44 12.01 10.33
N PRO A 749 -22.22 12.24 10.89
CA PRO A 749 -21.72 13.60 11.09
C PRO A 749 -21.53 14.39 9.80
N ILE A 750 -20.98 13.74 8.75
CA ILE A 750 -20.76 14.39 7.44
C ILE A 750 -22.11 14.77 6.81
N ARG A 751 -23.10 13.87 6.86
CA ARG A 751 -24.46 14.14 6.36
C ARG A 751 -25.11 15.33 7.07
N ARG A 752 -24.98 15.42 8.41
CA ARG A 752 -25.48 16.58 9.16
C ARG A 752 -24.77 17.88 8.76
N ALA A 753 -23.46 17.82 8.56
CA ALA A 753 -22.67 18.97 8.11
C ALA A 753 -23.10 19.45 6.71
N ILE A 754 -23.30 18.52 5.76
CA ILE A 754 -23.77 18.84 4.40
C ILE A 754 -25.13 19.54 4.46
N LEU A 755 -26.09 18.97 5.21
CA LEU A 755 -27.42 19.54 5.30
C LEU A 755 -27.41 20.91 6.03
N MET A 756 -26.67 21.03 7.12
CA MET A 756 -26.60 22.27 7.87
C MET A 756 -25.97 23.41 7.02
N VAL A 757 -24.82 23.16 6.42
CA VAL A 757 -24.12 24.20 5.62
C VAL A 757 -24.87 24.45 4.33
N GLY A 758 -25.37 23.41 3.63
CA GLY A 758 -26.14 23.56 2.39
C GLY A 758 -27.45 24.31 2.58
N LEU A 759 -28.21 24.02 3.65
CA LEU A 759 -29.43 24.76 3.97
C LEU A 759 -29.15 26.21 4.39
N THR A 760 -28.04 26.47 5.10
CA THR A 760 -27.65 27.83 5.43
C THR A 760 -27.28 28.62 4.18
N PHE A 761 -26.49 28.02 3.28
CA PHE A 761 -26.12 28.65 2.01
C PHE A 761 -27.36 28.91 1.15
N PHE A 762 -28.29 27.98 1.10
CA PHE A 762 -29.58 28.16 0.46
C PHE A 762 -30.34 29.36 1.07
N ALA A 763 -30.53 29.38 2.40
CA ALA A 763 -31.30 30.44 3.06
C ALA A 763 -30.71 31.84 2.83
N VAL A 764 -29.38 31.97 2.92
CA VAL A 764 -28.68 33.25 2.70
C VAL A 764 -28.77 33.66 1.21
N SER A 765 -28.51 32.73 0.29
CA SER A 765 -28.60 33.03 -1.17
C SER A 765 -30.02 33.30 -1.61
N PHE A 766 -31.01 32.58 -1.08
CA PHE A 766 -32.42 32.81 -1.38
C PHE A 766 -32.90 34.14 -0.81
N GLY A 767 -32.48 34.48 0.42
CA GLY A 767 -32.75 35.80 1.00
C GLY A 767 -32.18 36.95 0.17
N LEU A 768 -30.94 36.77 -0.35
CA LEU A 768 -30.36 37.75 -1.26
C LEU A 768 -31.14 37.86 -2.56
N LEU A 769 -31.55 36.74 -3.15
CA LEU A 769 -32.35 36.71 -4.39
C LEU A 769 -33.68 37.47 -4.22
N VAL A 770 -34.39 37.21 -3.11
CA VAL A 770 -35.66 37.91 -2.78
C VAL A 770 -35.41 39.39 -2.53
N TYR A 771 -34.32 39.78 -1.86
CA TYR A 771 -33.95 41.17 -1.63
C TYR A 771 -33.71 41.93 -2.96
N LEU A 772 -32.89 41.38 -3.83
CA LEU A 772 -32.57 41.96 -5.13
C LEU A 772 -33.82 42.12 -5.99
N ARG A 773 -34.75 41.17 -6.01
CA ARG A 773 -36.01 41.25 -6.76
C ARG A 773 -36.98 42.33 -6.25
N HIS A 774 -36.98 42.57 -4.93
CA HIS A 774 -37.94 43.50 -4.33
C HIS A 774 -37.62 44.97 -4.64
N TYR A 775 -36.37 45.29 -4.95
CA TYR A 775 -35.92 46.68 -5.11
C TYR A 775 -35.82 47.16 -6.55
N ASP A 776 -35.83 46.32 -7.59
CA ASP A 776 -35.60 46.71 -8.96
C ASP A 776 -36.58 46.10 -9.96
N SER A 777 -37.21 46.97 -10.76
CA SER A 777 -38.15 46.62 -11.87
C SER A 777 -37.56 46.84 -13.27
N ASP A 778 -36.33 47.33 -13.39
CA ASP A 778 -35.68 47.66 -14.66
C ASP A 778 -34.85 46.49 -15.20
N PRO A 779 -35.06 45.99 -16.44
CA PRO A 779 -34.34 44.85 -17.04
C PRO A 779 -32.80 44.99 -17.07
N GLY A 780 -32.28 46.20 -17.19
CA GLY A 780 -30.84 46.49 -17.19
C GLY A 780 -30.20 46.32 -15.82
N ILE A 781 -30.90 46.68 -14.77
CA ILE A 781 -30.49 46.52 -13.38
C ILE A 781 -30.55 45.04 -12.97
N LEU A 782 -31.57 44.32 -13.44
CA LEU A 782 -31.77 42.91 -13.17
C LEU A 782 -30.54 42.05 -13.60
N LEU A 783 -29.92 42.34 -14.76
CA LEU A 783 -28.74 41.60 -15.23
C LEU A 783 -27.51 41.83 -14.33
N HIS A 784 -27.34 43.05 -13.84
CA HIS A 784 -26.27 43.41 -12.88
C HIS A 784 -26.45 42.69 -11.54
N ASP A 785 -27.69 42.68 -11.01
CA ASP A 785 -28.04 42.01 -9.76
C ASP A 785 -27.90 40.51 -9.84
N LEU A 786 -28.27 39.88 -10.95
CA LEU A 786 -28.01 38.45 -11.20
C LEU A 786 -26.51 38.16 -11.28
N SER A 787 -25.68 39.09 -11.75
CA SER A 787 -24.21 38.94 -11.76
C SER A 787 -23.63 39.04 -10.35
N GLN A 788 -24.16 39.90 -9.50
CA GLN A 788 -23.82 39.94 -8.07
C GLN A 788 -24.21 38.63 -7.38
N PHE A 789 -25.43 38.15 -7.62
CA PHE A 789 -25.97 36.92 -7.07
C PHE A 789 -25.09 35.71 -7.46
N PHE A 790 -24.77 35.55 -8.75
CA PHE A 790 -23.91 34.48 -9.25
C PHE A 790 -22.51 34.52 -8.60
N THR A 791 -21.92 35.73 -8.52
CA THR A 791 -20.61 35.90 -7.90
C THR A 791 -20.68 35.60 -6.41
N PHE A 792 -21.74 36.00 -5.72
CA PHE A 792 -21.96 35.68 -4.31
C PHE A 792 -22.07 34.19 -4.07
N PHE A 793 -22.84 33.47 -4.90
CA PHE A 793 -22.98 32.02 -4.84
C PHE A 793 -21.64 31.31 -5.02
N VAL A 794 -20.83 31.70 -6.01
CA VAL A 794 -19.51 31.10 -6.25
C VAL A 794 -18.54 31.40 -5.11
N MET A 795 -18.55 32.62 -4.55
CA MET A 795 -17.69 33.01 -3.45
C MET A 795 -18.03 32.29 -2.13
N LEU A 796 -19.30 31.93 -1.87
CA LEU A 796 -19.67 31.04 -0.78
C LEU A 796 -18.97 29.69 -0.90
N GLN A 797 -18.97 29.11 -2.10
CA GLN A 797 -18.31 27.82 -2.37
C GLN A 797 -16.79 27.95 -2.31
N PHE A 798 -16.23 29.04 -2.79
CA PHE A 798 -14.79 29.34 -2.70
C PHE A 798 -14.29 29.27 -1.25
N TRP A 799 -14.98 29.92 -0.31
CA TRP A 799 -14.61 29.84 1.10
C TRP A 799 -14.90 28.48 1.73
N ASN A 800 -15.97 27.81 1.26
CA ASN A 800 -16.32 26.47 1.72
C ASN A 800 -15.25 25.41 1.35
N LEU A 801 -14.44 25.66 0.32
CA LEU A 801 -13.30 24.80 -0.02
C LEU A 801 -12.26 24.75 1.13
N LEU A 802 -12.04 25.88 1.82
CA LEU A 802 -11.21 25.91 3.02
C LEU A 802 -11.86 25.18 4.20
N ASN A 803 -13.17 25.26 4.35
CA ASN A 803 -13.91 24.49 5.34
C ASN A 803 -13.82 22.99 5.08
N ALA A 804 -13.92 22.57 3.82
CA ALA A 804 -13.74 21.18 3.43
C ALA A 804 -12.36 20.63 3.81
N LYS A 805 -11.29 21.42 3.67
CA LYS A 805 -9.94 21.04 4.12
C LYS A 805 -9.90 20.67 5.61
N VAL A 806 -10.65 21.37 6.45
CA VAL A 806 -10.65 21.19 7.91
C VAL A 806 -11.50 20.00 8.36
N LEU A 807 -12.41 19.51 7.51
CA LEU A 807 -13.31 18.40 7.84
C LEU A 807 -12.54 17.20 8.41
N GLY A 808 -12.91 16.78 9.63
CA GLY A 808 -12.29 15.65 10.31
C GLY A 808 -10.87 15.88 10.82
N SER A 809 -10.35 17.13 10.81
CA SER A 809 -9.07 17.53 11.40
C SER A 809 -9.28 18.24 12.75
N SER A 810 -8.31 18.12 13.67
CA SER A 810 -8.27 18.91 14.92
C SER A 810 -7.66 20.30 14.70
N HIS A 811 -6.96 20.51 13.58
CA HIS A 811 -6.21 21.73 13.30
C HIS A 811 -7.08 22.86 12.72
N GLY A 812 -6.60 24.10 12.82
CA GLY A 812 -7.27 25.28 12.27
C GLY A 812 -7.14 25.43 10.75
N LEU A 813 -7.90 26.37 10.17
CA LEU A 813 -7.92 26.69 8.75
C LEU A 813 -6.53 26.97 8.15
N LEU A 814 -5.72 27.77 8.87
CA LEU A 814 -4.41 28.20 8.39
C LEU A 814 -3.31 27.16 8.58
N HIS A 815 -3.55 26.14 9.42
CA HIS A 815 -2.55 25.11 9.67
C HIS A 815 -2.21 24.32 8.38
N GLY A 816 -0.92 24.28 8.04
CA GLY A 816 -0.43 23.56 6.87
C GLY A 816 -0.88 24.12 5.51
N LEU A 817 -1.42 25.33 5.45
CA LEU A 817 -1.86 25.96 4.21
C LEU A 817 -0.69 26.15 3.23
N GLN A 818 0.49 26.54 3.73
CA GLN A 818 1.73 26.66 2.93
C GLN A 818 2.17 25.33 2.28
N ARG A 819 1.87 24.20 2.93
CA ARG A 819 2.16 22.85 2.39
C ARG A 819 1.12 22.36 1.39
N SER A 820 -0.01 23.09 1.26
CA SER A 820 -1.12 22.76 0.38
C SER A 820 -1.12 23.66 -0.87
N GLN A 821 0.04 23.77 -1.54
CA GLN A 821 0.23 24.64 -2.72
C GLN A 821 -0.82 24.37 -3.81
N GLY A 822 -1.18 23.11 -4.05
CA GLY A 822 -2.23 22.73 -5.00
C GLY A 822 -3.59 23.35 -4.67
N LEU A 823 -3.95 23.42 -3.39
CA LEU A 823 -5.20 24.06 -2.95
C LEU A 823 -5.17 25.58 -3.21
N LEU A 824 -4.07 26.26 -2.88
CA LEU A 824 -3.92 27.69 -3.10
C LEU A 824 -3.94 28.04 -4.60
N LEU A 825 -3.30 27.23 -5.43
CA LEU A 825 -3.30 27.42 -6.88
C LEU A 825 -4.71 27.26 -7.46
N VAL A 826 -5.45 26.26 -7.01
CA VAL A 826 -6.85 26.06 -7.44
C VAL A 826 -7.74 27.20 -6.96
N MET A 827 -7.59 27.68 -5.74
CA MET A 827 -8.34 28.84 -5.25
C MET A 827 -8.06 30.09 -6.08
N ALA A 828 -6.79 30.35 -6.42
CA ALA A 828 -6.42 31.44 -7.32
C ALA A 828 -7.05 31.26 -8.72
N PHE A 829 -7.05 30.03 -9.27
CA PHE A 829 -7.69 29.72 -10.55
C PHE A 829 -9.21 29.97 -10.52
N ILE A 830 -9.92 29.54 -9.48
CA ILE A 830 -11.36 29.76 -9.31
C ILE A 830 -11.65 31.27 -9.24
N LEU A 831 -10.88 32.02 -8.47
CA LEU A 831 -11.09 33.48 -8.33
C LEU A 831 -10.85 34.21 -9.64
N LEU A 832 -9.75 33.91 -10.33
CA LEU A 832 -9.43 34.49 -11.63
C LEU A 832 -10.45 34.10 -12.71
N GLY A 833 -10.87 32.85 -12.71
CA GLY A 833 -11.89 32.33 -13.63
C GLY A 833 -13.24 33.02 -13.41
N GLN A 834 -13.66 33.18 -12.17
CA GLN A 834 -14.91 33.88 -11.83
C GLN A 834 -14.84 35.37 -12.25
N TRP A 835 -13.71 36.03 -11.95
CA TRP A 835 -13.48 37.40 -12.40
C TRP A 835 -13.56 37.53 -13.93
N PHE A 836 -12.92 36.61 -14.67
CA PHE A 836 -12.92 36.59 -16.12
C PHE A 836 -14.35 36.37 -16.67
N ILE A 837 -15.11 35.43 -16.14
CA ILE A 837 -16.48 35.15 -16.58
C ILE A 837 -17.40 36.33 -16.33
N VAL A 838 -17.33 36.91 -15.14
CA VAL A 838 -18.21 38.08 -14.81
C VAL A 838 -17.87 39.33 -15.65
N THR A 839 -16.57 39.49 -15.98
CA THR A 839 -16.13 40.68 -16.74
C THR A 839 -16.32 40.53 -18.24
N PHE A 840 -16.10 39.32 -18.81
CA PHE A 840 -16.07 39.08 -20.25
C PHE A 840 -17.15 38.09 -20.74
N GLY A 841 -17.86 37.43 -19.84
CA GLY A 841 -18.84 36.38 -20.19
C GLY A 841 -20.11 36.92 -20.89
N GLY A 842 -20.50 38.16 -20.60
CA GLY A 842 -21.59 38.86 -21.27
C GLY A 842 -22.88 38.03 -21.39
N ARG A 843 -23.49 37.99 -22.57
CA ARG A 843 -24.73 37.24 -22.82
C ARG A 843 -24.58 35.72 -22.64
N MET A 844 -23.40 35.17 -22.91
CA MET A 844 -23.16 33.73 -22.81
C MET A 844 -23.30 33.18 -21.37
N PHE A 845 -22.83 33.93 -20.39
CA PHE A 845 -22.95 33.60 -18.95
C PHE A 845 -24.01 34.43 -18.25
N ARG A 846 -24.76 35.24 -19.00
CA ARG A 846 -25.78 36.18 -18.47
C ARG A 846 -25.19 37.06 -17.34
N THR A 847 -24.03 37.70 -17.64
CA THR A 847 -23.26 38.48 -16.67
C THR A 847 -22.97 39.88 -17.15
N HIS A 848 -22.88 40.81 -16.19
CA HIS A 848 -22.47 42.21 -16.37
C HIS A 848 -21.24 42.48 -15.48
N PRO A 849 -20.24 43.26 -15.93
CA PRO A 849 -19.07 43.59 -15.14
C PRO A 849 -19.42 44.25 -13.82
N LEU A 850 -18.84 43.74 -12.70
CA LEU A 850 -19.01 44.29 -11.36
C LEU A 850 -17.90 45.28 -11.03
N LYS A 851 -18.22 46.30 -10.23
CA LYS A 851 -17.27 47.29 -9.72
C LYS A 851 -16.35 46.64 -8.66
N PRO A 852 -15.11 47.13 -8.49
CA PRO A 852 -14.20 46.62 -7.47
C PRO A 852 -14.76 46.70 -6.04
N GLU A 853 -15.58 47.70 -5.71
CA GLU A 853 -16.22 47.86 -4.41
C GLU A 853 -17.23 46.72 -4.13
N GLU A 854 -18.01 46.32 -5.16
CA GLU A 854 -18.95 45.21 -5.09
C GLU A 854 -18.24 43.88 -4.90
N TRP A 855 -17.12 43.62 -5.62
CA TRP A 855 -16.26 42.48 -5.42
C TRP A 855 -15.75 42.40 -3.98
N LEU A 856 -15.24 43.52 -3.41
CA LEU A 856 -14.76 43.55 -2.03
C LEU A 856 -15.89 43.28 -1.04
N ALA A 857 -17.09 43.83 -1.25
CA ALA A 857 -18.25 43.59 -0.41
C ALA A 857 -18.67 42.10 -0.44
N ILE A 858 -18.76 41.49 -1.63
CA ILE A 858 -19.12 40.09 -1.80
C ILE A 858 -18.07 39.18 -1.15
N ILE A 859 -16.77 39.43 -1.36
CA ILE A 859 -15.68 38.68 -0.75
C ILE A 859 -15.74 38.79 0.79
N ALA A 860 -15.97 39.98 1.33
CA ALA A 860 -16.03 40.21 2.77
C ALA A 860 -17.23 39.48 3.41
N VAL A 861 -18.43 39.67 2.85
CA VAL A 861 -19.66 39.03 3.39
C VAL A 861 -19.59 37.51 3.27
N THR A 862 -19.18 36.99 2.12
CA THR A 862 -19.08 35.51 1.93
C THR A 862 -17.98 34.88 2.78
N SER A 863 -16.94 35.61 3.18
CA SER A 863 -15.88 35.09 4.08
C SER A 863 -16.41 34.66 5.46
N LEU A 864 -17.60 35.15 5.88
CA LEU A 864 -18.27 34.70 7.11
C LEU A 864 -18.55 33.17 7.11
N VAL A 865 -18.56 32.54 5.95
CA VAL A 865 -18.60 31.06 5.80
C VAL A 865 -17.50 30.36 6.58
N LEU A 866 -16.36 31.00 6.79
CA LEU A 866 -15.26 30.45 7.58
C LEU A 866 -15.62 30.23 9.06
N LEU A 867 -16.69 30.88 9.56
CA LEU A 867 -17.23 30.66 10.90
C LEU A 867 -17.80 29.25 11.09
N PHE A 868 -18.12 28.51 10.02
CA PHE A 868 -18.52 27.08 10.11
C PHE A 868 -17.35 26.15 10.39
N SER A 869 -16.11 26.59 10.19
CA SER A 869 -14.90 25.78 10.40
C SER A 869 -14.83 25.07 11.77
N PRO A 870 -15.19 25.71 12.92
CA PRO A 870 -15.19 25.03 14.22
C PRO A 870 -16.16 23.87 14.34
N LEU A 871 -17.31 23.93 13.61
CA LEU A 871 -18.34 22.88 13.62
C LEU A 871 -17.90 21.63 12.83
N LEU A 872 -17.01 21.83 11.85
CA LEU A 872 -16.47 20.77 10.98
C LEU A 872 -15.22 20.10 11.57
N LYS A 873 -14.60 20.74 12.56
CA LYS A 873 -13.48 20.16 13.30
C LYS A 873 -13.94 18.98 14.14
N GLN A 874 -13.15 17.94 14.14
CA GLN A 874 -13.35 16.88 15.10
C GLN A 874 -12.89 17.37 16.46
N ARG A 875 -13.79 17.41 17.47
CA ARG A 875 -13.39 17.63 18.85
C ARG A 875 -12.40 16.53 19.21
N ALA A 876 -11.21 16.91 19.70
CA ALA A 876 -10.27 15.97 20.25
C ALA A 876 -11.02 15.19 21.35
N THR A 877 -11.38 13.96 21.08
CA THR A 877 -11.85 13.05 22.11
C THR A 877 -10.68 12.92 23.08
N ARG A 878 -10.80 13.51 24.27
CA ARG A 878 -9.99 13.09 25.41
C ARG A 878 -10.14 11.58 25.45
N THR A 879 -9.04 10.88 25.33
CA THR A 879 -8.91 9.44 25.53
C THR A 879 -9.30 9.15 26.98
N THR A 880 -10.59 9.03 27.25
CA THR A 880 -11.11 8.21 28.32
C THR A 880 -11.18 6.81 27.76
N SER A 881 -10.17 6.01 28.09
CA SER A 881 -10.26 4.57 28.15
C SER A 881 -11.61 4.18 28.79
N HIS A 882 -12.34 3.33 28.16
CA HIS A 882 -13.57 2.63 28.52
C HIS A 882 -14.77 2.97 27.64
N GLN A 883 -14.89 2.22 26.58
CA GLN A 883 -16.20 1.71 26.17
C GLN A 883 -16.04 0.26 25.69
N THR A 884 -16.39 -0.60 26.61
CA THR A 884 -16.80 -1.99 26.51
C THR A 884 -17.60 -2.24 25.24
N TYR A 885 -17.13 -3.19 24.44
CA TYR A 885 -17.96 -3.87 23.46
C TYR A 885 -18.95 -4.79 24.20
N GLN A 886 -20.21 -4.39 24.27
CA GLN A 886 -21.36 -5.25 24.51
C GLN A 886 -22.47 -4.83 23.54
N SER A 887 -22.77 -5.70 22.65
CA SER A 887 -23.95 -6.12 21.89
C SER A 887 -23.68 -6.34 20.44
#